data_e30b60ae55a56b7f38bb32f32ac6a662
#
_entry.id   e30b60ae55a56b7f38bb32f32ac6a662
#
_cell.length_a   1.000
_cell.length_b   1.000
_cell.length_c   1.000
_cell.angle_alpha   90.00
_cell.angle_beta   90.00
_cell.angle_gamma   90.00
#
_symmetry.space_group_name_H-M   'P 1'
#
loop_
_entity.id
_entity.type
_entity.pdbx_description
1 polymer ?
#
loop_
_entity_poly.entity_id
_entity_poly.type
_entity_poly.pdbx_seq_one_letter_code
_entity_poly.pdbx_strand_id
1 'polypeptide(L)'
;MLKRFLASRKFFFNLQRILILSFFIFIIFEIGFSQNQPVRTVNLKVAVDEELRSKKMWRLKIKRLVSNSSRDFEKYFGIRFRIKKFESWFSDNTRGSMIELLNDLRKKIHQGECDIVLGFTSQSHLKYDLFGIAFYLHGYILLRELKSEFVMKSTLKHELCHLFGAVDLNEKSSIMNKKNSGNEFDKFTTQIIHLNKYRNFNPYLFPLPKDKLEEAISIYSQRKKANRGEAGINVLLAQLSLEKEDYDSTVKECYQAIKIAPDLPEIYNLLGIAYRRKGEIDQAIREYQKVLHFQPELPEVHYNLGIAYMKKGMVEEAIKEYQKAIELNPNYAKAHSNLGQAYLKKTMIDQAIEECRKALKIYPQLAEALSTLSGALILKNKLNEAEAISRRAIEIKPELPGAHNNLASIYISKKMIDQAIEEYLKALEIDPEYSEAHYNLGRAYLFKGLIDQSINEFKEATKLKPDYYQAHSNLASAYLKKGMVEEAIKECKKAIEINPDYAIAYSNLGYAYLKKEMIKEAIALCQKATTLNPVLPEAHNLLGILFEKEERTEEAQIEYLKALELKPDYLGAHFNLGNLYFKKNLLPKSAIHYKKVVEINPDFAQAYNNLGVLFFYQKNYHLAWEYLKKAESLGIEVHPEFKQKVLKRLEKNRKF
;
A
#
# COMPACT_ATOMS: atom_id res chain seq x y z
N MET A 1 76.79 -11.07 -10.63
CA MET A 1 75.99 -9.87 -10.27
C MET A 1 75.46 -9.13 -11.51
N LEU A 2 76.24 -9.02 -12.64
CA LEU A 2 75.76 -8.23 -13.80
C LEU A 2 74.48 -8.77 -14.47
N LYS A 3 74.32 -10.11 -14.54
CA LYS A 3 73.07 -10.70 -15.12
C LYS A 3 71.76 -10.46 -14.30
N ARG A 4 71.86 -10.26 -13.00
CA ARG A 4 70.72 -9.88 -12.18
C ARG A 4 70.37 -8.41 -12.31
N PHE A 5 71.35 -7.53 -12.59
CA PHE A 5 71.15 -6.10 -12.81
C PHE A 5 70.48 -5.76 -14.14
N LEU A 6 70.78 -6.53 -15.17
CA LEU A 6 70.21 -6.39 -16.50
C LEU A 6 68.76 -6.94 -16.57
N ALA A 7 68.43 -7.94 -15.75
CA ALA A 7 67.07 -8.48 -15.66
C ALA A 7 66.13 -7.48 -14.95
N SER A 8 66.63 -6.74 -13.95
CA SER A 8 65.84 -5.72 -13.24
C SER A 8 65.53 -4.48 -14.11
N ARG A 9 66.47 -4.05 -14.95
CA ARG A 9 66.24 -2.95 -15.90
C ARG A 9 65.25 -3.32 -17.02
N LYS A 10 65.24 -4.53 -17.52
CA LYS A 10 64.25 -5.00 -18.49
C LYS A 10 62.84 -5.10 -17.85
N PHE A 11 62.80 -5.49 -16.58
CA PHE A 11 61.54 -5.54 -15.85
C PHE A 11 60.95 -4.13 -15.58
N PHE A 12 61.79 -3.17 -15.21
CA PHE A 12 61.39 -1.77 -15.02
C PHE A 12 60.98 -1.09 -16.34
N PHE A 13 61.68 -1.37 -17.44
CA PHE A 13 61.31 -0.84 -18.77
C PHE A 13 59.99 -1.44 -19.30
N ASN A 14 59.71 -2.71 -19.01
CA ASN A 14 58.44 -3.34 -19.36
C ASN A 14 57.30 -2.83 -18.46
N LEU A 15 57.56 -2.59 -17.17
CA LEU A 15 56.56 -2.02 -16.25
C LEU A 15 56.20 -0.57 -16.63
N GLN A 16 57.19 0.26 -17.00
CA GLN A 16 56.94 1.59 -17.54
C GLN A 16 56.17 1.59 -18.87
N ARG A 17 56.45 0.67 -19.78
CA ARG A 17 55.69 0.49 -21.03
C ARG A 17 54.25 0.01 -20.76
N ILE A 18 54.05 -0.88 -19.81
CA ILE A 18 52.69 -1.34 -19.41
C ILE A 18 51.96 -0.20 -18.75
N LEU A 19 52.59 0.60 -17.89
CA LEU A 19 51.94 1.79 -17.26
C LEU A 19 51.63 2.89 -18.29
N ILE A 20 52.53 3.12 -19.26
CA ILE A 20 52.26 4.07 -20.36
C ILE A 20 51.19 3.55 -21.31
N LEU A 21 51.14 2.25 -21.63
CA LEU A 21 50.08 1.64 -22.43
C LEU A 21 48.75 1.67 -21.68
N SER A 22 48.73 1.39 -20.36
CA SER A 22 47.50 1.50 -19.55
C SER A 22 47.03 2.93 -19.44
N PHE A 23 47.96 3.92 -19.35
CA PHE A 23 47.60 5.34 -19.35
C PHE A 23 47.08 5.81 -20.72
N PHE A 24 47.67 5.34 -21.84
CA PHE A 24 47.15 5.59 -23.19
C PHE A 24 45.84 4.84 -23.46
N ILE A 25 45.65 3.63 -22.96
CA ILE A 25 44.37 2.90 -23.03
C ILE A 25 43.32 3.62 -22.19
N PHE A 26 43.65 4.17 -21.00
CA PHE A 26 42.78 4.95 -20.18
C PHE A 26 42.36 6.29 -20.85
N ILE A 27 43.32 6.97 -21.52
CA ILE A 27 43.04 8.19 -22.29
C ILE A 27 42.20 7.88 -23.55
N ILE A 28 42.49 6.77 -24.26
CA ILE A 28 41.69 6.34 -25.41
C ILE A 28 40.32 5.88 -24.97
N PHE A 29 40.17 5.27 -23.78
CA PHE A 29 38.86 4.95 -23.19
C PHE A 29 38.08 6.20 -22.78
N GLU A 30 38.72 7.23 -22.19
CA GLU A 30 38.03 8.51 -21.87
C GLU A 30 37.67 9.30 -23.15
N ILE A 31 38.53 9.26 -24.22
CA ILE A 31 38.25 9.97 -25.49
C ILE A 31 37.30 9.14 -26.39
N GLY A 32 37.32 7.80 -26.31
CA GLY A 32 36.46 6.92 -27.09
C GLY A 32 35.01 6.79 -26.57
N PHE A 33 34.79 7.06 -25.30
CA PHE A 33 33.44 6.99 -24.70
C PHE A 33 32.54 8.17 -25.06
N SER A 34 33.08 9.25 -25.67
CA SER A 34 32.31 10.46 -25.99
C SER A 34 31.47 10.40 -27.29
N GLN A 35 31.69 9.40 -28.17
CA GLN A 35 31.06 9.45 -29.50
C GLN A 35 29.91 8.48 -29.78
N ASN A 36 29.56 7.55 -28.89
CA ASN A 36 28.50 6.56 -29.15
C ASN A 36 27.50 6.29 -28.01
N GLN A 37 27.35 7.20 -27.05
CA GLN A 37 26.30 7.04 -26.09
C GLN A 37 24.95 7.48 -26.72
N PRO A 38 23.88 6.70 -26.54
CA PRO A 38 22.56 7.08 -27.07
C PRO A 38 22.14 8.44 -26.53
N VAL A 39 21.74 9.33 -27.43
CA VAL A 39 21.22 10.65 -27.06
C VAL A 39 19.88 10.49 -26.37
N ARG A 40 19.80 10.87 -25.09
CA ARG A 40 18.53 10.92 -24.38
C ARG A 40 17.68 12.08 -24.89
N THR A 41 16.50 11.80 -25.42
CA THR A 41 15.54 12.86 -25.77
C THR A 41 14.63 13.15 -24.58
N VAL A 42 14.60 14.40 -24.13
CA VAL A 42 13.74 14.92 -23.07
C VAL A 42 12.63 15.72 -23.70
N ASN A 43 11.40 15.32 -23.49
CA ASN A 43 10.21 15.95 -24.08
C ASN A 43 9.71 17.09 -23.23
N LEU A 44 9.56 18.26 -23.81
CA LEU A 44 9.13 19.48 -23.13
C LEU A 44 7.67 19.83 -23.46
N LYS A 45 6.91 20.19 -22.46
CA LYS A 45 5.68 20.96 -22.58
C LYS A 45 6.00 22.40 -22.24
N VAL A 46 5.66 23.33 -23.14
CA VAL A 46 5.90 24.75 -22.94
C VAL A 46 4.58 25.43 -22.61
N ALA A 47 4.46 25.96 -21.41
CA ALA A 47 3.34 26.76 -20.94
C ALA A 47 3.70 28.25 -21.00
N VAL A 48 2.81 29.06 -21.48
CA VAL A 48 3.02 30.50 -21.69
C VAL A 48 1.85 31.25 -21.11
N ASP A 49 2.12 32.26 -20.28
CA ASP A 49 1.08 33.11 -19.72
C ASP A 49 0.41 33.99 -20.78
N GLU A 50 -0.72 34.58 -20.41
CA GLU A 50 -1.53 35.44 -21.30
C GLU A 50 -0.79 36.69 -21.74
N GLU A 51 0.06 37.28 -20.89
CA GLU A 51 0.79 38.51 -21.21
C GLU A 51 1.88 38.24 -22.25
N LEU A 52 2.67 37.17 -22.08
CA LEU A 52 3.70 36.82 -23.04
C LEU A 52 3.08 36.36 -24.38
N ARG A 53 1.93 35.69 -24.30
CA ARG A 53 1.22 35.19 -25.47
C ARG A 53 0.71 36.33 -26.39
N SER A 54 0.43 37.51 -25.86
CA SER A 54 0.03 38.69 -26.62
C SER A 54 1.17 39.26 -27.46
N LYS A 55 2.44 38.96 -27.17
CA LYS A 55 3.62 39.51 -27.84
C LYS A 55 3.88 38.82 -29.17
N LYS A 56 4.28 39.61 -30.18
CA LYS A 56 4.63 39.08 -31.50
C LYS A 56 5.80 38.06 -31.41
N MET A 57 5.69 36.97 -32.19
CA MET A 57 6.76 35.97 -32.40
C MET A 57 7.24 35.23 -31.15
N TRP A 58 6.50 35.23 -30.05
CA TRP A 58 6.88 34.56 -28.82
C TRP A 58 7.24 33.05 -29.02
N ARG A 59 6.46 32.34 -29.87
CA ARG A 59 6.74 30.93 -30.18
C ARG A 59 8.10 30.71 -30.82
N LEU A 60 8.47 31.61 -31.76
CA LEU A 60 9.75 31.54 -32.47
C LEU A 60 10.92 31.81 -31.50
N LYS A 61 10.75 32.81 -30.62
CA LYS A 61 11.76 33.16 -29.61
C LYS A 61 12.00 31.96 -28.69
N ILE A 62 10.94 31.33 -28.14
CA ILE A 62 11.07 30.18 -27.26
C ILE A 62 11.67 28.96 -27.98
N LYS A 63 11.22 28.67 -29.22
CA LYS A 63 11.82 27.59 -30.00
C LYS A 63 13.30 27.80 -30.22
N ARG A 64 13.76 29.00 -30.51
CA ARG A 64 15.19 29.34 -30.68
C ARG A 64 15.93 29.19 -29.37
N LEU A 65 15.40 29.67 -28.26
CA LEU A 65 15.97 29.58 -26.92
C LEU A 65 16.20 28.09 -26.52
N VAL A 66 15.17 27.27 -26.63
CA VAL A 66 15.24 25.84 -26.31
C VAL A 66 16.21 25.11 -27.27
N SER A 67 16.16 25.39 -28.57
CA SER A 67 17.07 24.76 -29.55
C SER A 67 18.53 25.09 -29.27
N ASN A 68 18.84 26.34 -28.91
CA ASN A 68 20.20 26.78 -28.60
C ASN A 68 20.71 26.14 -27.28
N SER A 69 19.86 26.04 -26.26
CA SER A 69 20.23 25.37 -25.00
C SER A 69 20.35 23.85 -25.21
N SER A 70 19.45 23.25 -25.99
CA SER A 70 19.51 21.83 -26.33
C SER A 70 20.79 21.42 -27.03
N ARG A 71 21.30 22.27 -27.92
CA ARG A 71 22.57 22.01 -28.63
C ARG A 71 23.75 21.92 -27.68
N ASP A 72 23.78 22.79 -26.67
CA ASP A 72 24.82 22.76 -25.65
C ASP A 72 24.72 21.48 -24.78
N PHE A 73 23.51 21.12 -24.32
CA PHE A 73 23.28 19.91 -23.54
C PHE A 73 23.56 18.62 -24.35
N GLU A 74 23.20 18.62 -25.63
CA GLU A 74 23.49 17.47 -26.51
C GLU A 74 24.99 17.28 -26.70
N LYS A 75 25.73 18.39 -26.92
CA LYS A 75 27.17 18.38 -27.07
C LYS A 75 27.92 17.86 -25.86
N TYR A 76 27.53 18.35 -24.65
CA TYR A 76 28.25 18.04 -23.41
C TYR A 76 27.75 16.80 -22.68
N PHE A 77 26.45 16.48 -22.81
CA PHE A 77 25.80 15.45 -22.00
C PHE A 77 25.06 14.39 -22.81
N GLY A 78 24.93 14.54 -24.12
CA GLY A 78 24.10 13.68 -24.95
C GLY A 78 22.61 13.76 -24.56
N ILE A 79 22.14 14.96 -24.16
CA ILE A 79 20.75 15.22 -23.80
C ILE A 79 20.15 16.19 -24.81
N ARG A 80 19.08 15.77 -25.50
CA ARG A 80 18.37 16.59 -26.47
C ARG A 80 16.99 16.98 -25.95
N PHE A 81 16.67 18.26 -25.95
CA PHE A 81 15.36 18.76 -25.57
C PHE A 81 14.46 18.92 -26.80
N ARG A 82 13.26 18.36 -26.73
CA ARG A 82 12.26 18.44 -27.82
C ARG A 82 10.94 18.99 -27.30
N ILE A 83 10.50 20.12 -27.86
CA ILE A 83 9.17 20.67 -27.56
C ILE A 83 8.10 19.80 -28.21
N LYS A 84 7.29 19.11 -27.42
CA LYS A 84 6.14 18.32 -27.87
C LYS A 84 4.87 19.13 -27.98
N LYS A 85 4.64 20.02 -27.02
CA LYS A 85 3.37 20.76 -26.92
C LYS A 85 3.59 22.18 -26.45
N PHE A 86 2.82 23.11 -26.99
CA PHE A 86 2.62 24.45 -26.44
C PHE A 86 1.23 24.53 -25.81
N GLU A 87 1.15 25.06 -24.63
CA GLU A 87 -0.08 25.22 -23.87
C GLU A 87 -0.21 26.70 -23.40
N SER A 88 -1.43 27.20 -23.24
CA SER A 88 -1.67 28.49 -22.63
C SER A 88 -1.91 28.26 -21.12
N TRP A 89 -1.36 29.15 -20.32
CA TRP A 89 -1.50 29.17 -18.88
C TRP A 89 -2.08 30.54 -18.48
N PHE A 90 -3.23 30.53 -17.80
CA PHE A 90 -3.80 31.70 -17.18
C PHE A 90 -3.18 31.87 -15.80
N SER A 91 -2.14 32.68 -15.70
CA SER A 91 -1.40 32.95 -14.50
C SER A 91 -2.23 33.78 -13.51
N ASP A 92 -1.97 33.59 -12.23
CA ASP A 92 -2.58 34.41 -11.18
C ASP A 92 -1.78 35.72 -11.03
N ASN A 93 -2.30 36.79 -11.60
CA ASN A 93 -1.66 38.11 -11.60
C ASN A 93 -1.60 38.78 -10.21
N THR A 94 -2.22 38.16 -9.19
CA THR A 94 -2.12 38.62 -7.79
C THR A 94 -0.89 38.07 -7.09
N ARG A 95 -0.20 37.09 -7.66
CA ARG A 95 0.98 36.45 -7.09
C ARG A 95 2.19 37.39 -7.12
N GLY A 96 2.83 37.56 -5.97
CA GLY A 96 3.95 38.49 -5.79
C GLY A 96 5.34 37.90 -5.97
N SER A 97 5.47 36.57 -6.11
CA SER A 97 6.76 35.88 -6.21
C SER A 97 6.81 34.83 -7.30
N MET A 98 8.02 34.54 -7.80
CA MET A 98 8.25 33.46 -8.78
C MET A 98 7.89 32.07 -8.23
N ILE A 99 8.03 31.83 -6.94
CA ILE A 99 7.67 30.57 -6.29
C ILE A 99 6.16 30.36 -6.32
N GLU A 100 5.39 31.38 -5.98
CA GLU A 100 3.92 31.33 -6.03
C GLU A 100 3.43 31.10 -7.45
N LEU A 101 4.02 31.74 -8.45
CA LEU A 101 3.71 31.53 -9.85
C LEU A 101 4.12 30.12 -10.34
N LEU A 102 5.24 29.58 -9.88
CA LEU A 102 5.63 28.22 -10.20
C LEU A 102 4.67 27.19 -9.60
N ASN A 103 4.15 27.43 -8.40
CA ASN A 103 3.12 26.62 -7.79
C ASN A 103 1.78 26.72 -8.56
N ASP A 104 1.40 27.92 -9.01
CA ASP A 104 0.23 28.13 -9.87
C ASP A 104 0.37 27.40 -11.21
N LEU A 105 1.55 27.45 -11.83
CA LEU A 105 1.86 26.69 -13.04
C LEU A 105 1.69 25.19 -12.83
N ARG A 106 2.24 24.64 -11.74
CA ARG A 106 2.11 23.22 -11.40
C ARG A 106 0.67 22.78 -11.16
N LYS A 107 -0.12 23.63 -10.55
CA LYS A 107 -1.55 23.41 -10.28
C LYS A 107 -2.38 23.35 -11.57
N LYS A 108 -2.06 24.21 -12.54
CA LYS A 108 -2.85 24.38 -13.76
C LYS A 108 -2.36 23.58 -14.97
N ILE A 109 -1.07 23.30 -15.04
CA ILE A 109 -0.44 22.60 -16.16
C ILE A 109 0.17 21.30 -15.73
N HIS A 110 -0.41 20.21 -16.17
CA HIS A 110 0.08 18.85 -15.89
C HIS A 110 1.15 18.44 -16.91
N GLN A 111 2.21 17.70 -16.47
CA GLN A 111 3.26 17.18 -17.36
C GLN A 111 2.67 16.27 -18.46
N GLY A 112 1.74 15.37 -18.13
CA GLY A 112 1.19 14.38 -19.05
C GLY A 112 2.29 13.45 -19.57
N GLU A 113 2.41 13.35 -20.89
CA GLU A 113 3.44 12.54 -21.59
C GLU A 113 4.78 13.26 -21.76
N CYS A 114 4.97 14.45 -21.17
CA CYS A 114 6.20 15.21 -21.27
C CYS A 114 7.03 15.06 -19.99
N ASP A 115 8.35 15.08 -20.17
CA ASP A 115 9.30 14.92 -19.04
C ASP A 115 9.40 16.22 -18.22
N ILE A 116 9.30 17.39 -18.87
CA ILE A 116 9.51 18.70 -18.25
C ILE A 116 8.43 19.68 -18.73
N VAL A 117 7.95 20.52 -17.81
CA VAL A 117 7.12 21.69 -18.08
C VAL A 117 7.95 22.95 -17.95
N LEU A 118 8.10 23.69 -19.06
CA LEU A 118 8.72 25.02 -19.07
C LEU A 118 7.63 26.09 -19.09
N GLY A 119 7.48 26.79 -17.97
CA GLY A 119 6.63 27.97 -17.87
C GLY A 119 7.38 29.24 -18.29
N PHE A 120 6.72 30.13 -19.01
CA PHE A 120 7.22 31.44 -19.35
C PHE A 120 6.22 32.50 -18.91
N THR A 121 6.69 33.53 -18.19
CA THR A 121 5.89 34.67 -17.73
C THR A 121 6.54 35.98 -18.13
N SER A 122 5.73 36.98 -18.45
CA SER A 122 6.18 38.35 -18.67
C SER A 122 5.68 39.33 -17.60
N GLN A 123 5.13 38.82 -16.49
CA GLN A 123 4.61 39.67 -15.41
C GLN A 123 5.70 40.60 -14.85
N SER A 124 5.41 41.91 -14.90
CA SER A 124 6.34 42.99 -14.56
C SER A 124 6.36 43.33 -13.07
N HIS A 125 5.34 42.95 -12.31
CA HIS A 125 5.13 43.30 -10.90
C HIS A 125 5.82 42.38 -9.89
N LEU A 126 6.56 41.35 -10.35
CA LEU A 126 7.28 40.41 -9.47
C LEU A 126 8.34 41.12 -8.66
N LYS A 127 8.30 41.00 -7.33
CA LYS A 127 9.08 41.78 -6.36
C LYS A 127 10.57 41.45 -6.30
N TYR A 128 11.07 40.38 -6.93
CA TYR A 128 12.47 39.94 -6.83
C TYR A 128 13.12 39.84 -8.20
N ASP A 129 14.44 40.11 -8.25
CA ASP A 129 15.29 40.02 -9.44
C ASP A 129 15.62 38.58 -9.88
N LEU A 130 14.73 37.62 -9.58
CA LEU A 130 14.89 36.25 -10.05
C LEU A 130 14.49 36.17 -11.54
N PHE A 131 15.39 35.63 -12.35
CA PHE A 131 15.17 35.46 -13.80
C PHE A 131 14.55 34.10 -14.12
N GLY A 132 14.74 33.11 -13.26
CA GLY A 132 14.17 31.79 -13.37
C GLY A 132 14.10 31.09 -12.04
N ILE A 133 13.37 30.00 -11.97
CA ILE A 133 13.30 29.10 -10.84
C ILE A 133 12.94 27.70 -11.31
N ALA A 134 13.60 26.69 -10.77
CA ALA A 134 13.31 25.28 -10.99
C ALA A 134 13.07 24.56 -9.67
N PHE A 135 12.16 23.57 -9.67
CA PHE A 135 12.14 22.59 -8.61
C PHE A 135 13.15 21.48 -8.92
N TYR A 136 14.14 21.33 -8.06
CA TYR A 136 15.15 20.27 -8.15
C TYR A 136 14.50 18.90 -8.40
N LEU A 137 14.90 18.25 -9.50
CA LEU A 137 14.47 16.89 -9.85
C LEU A 137 12.95 16.66 -10.07
N HIS A 138 12.12 17.73 -10.13
CA HIS A 138 10.66 17.61 -10.24
C HIS A 138 10.07 17.95 -11.61
N GLY A 139 10.87 18.35 -12.56
CA GLY A 139 10.43 18.56 -13.95
C GLY A 139 9.63 19.84 -14.21
N TYR A 140 9.66 20.84 -13.34
CA TYR A 140 9.04 22.13 -13.56
C TYR A 140 10.06 23.26 -13.47
N ILE A 141 10.03 24.14 -14.50
CA ILE A 141 10.83 25.37 -14.56
C ILE A 141 9.90 26.52 -14.90
N LEU A 142 10.08 27.66 -14.23
CA LEU A 142 9.46 28.92 -14.59
C LEU A 142 10.54 29.95 -14.93
N LEU A 143 10.42 30.59 -16.08
CA LEU A 143 11.32 31.61 -16.57
C LEU A 143 10.56 32.93 -16.79
N ARG A 144 11.17 34.03 -16.34
CA ARG A 144 10.70 35.38 -16.64
C ARG A 144 11.27 35.83 -17.97
N GLU A 145 10.45 36.48 -18.79
CA GLU A 145 10.94 37.09 -20.04
C GLU A 145 11.89 38.25 -19.76
N LEU A 146 13.05 38.21 -20.39
CA LEU A 146 14.09 39.25 -20.25
C LEU A 146 14.36 39.86 -21.64
N LYS A 147 14.84 41.11 -21.63
CA LYS A 147 15.22 41.82 -22.88
C LYS A 147 16.43 41.17 -23.56
N SER A 148 17.36 40.61 -22.80
CA SER A 148 18.58 39.99 -23.32
C SER A 148 18.38 38.51 -23.61
N GLU A 149 18.51 38.10 -24.86
CA GLU A 149 18.49 36.67 -25.29
C GLU A 149 19.65 35.87 -24.68
N PHE A 150 20.81 36.51 -24.48
CA PHE A 150 21.95 35.88 -23.81
C PHE A 150 21.65 35.51 -22.37
N VAL A 151 21.09 36.43 -21.59
CA VAL A 151 20.72 36.19 -20.20
C VAL A 151 19.64 35.12 -20.12
N MET A 152 18.62 35.17 -20.95
CA MET A 152 17.58 34.12 -21.02
C MET A 152 18.14 32.74 -21.32
N LYS A 153 19.09 32.65 -22.26
CA LYS A 153 19.75 31.38 -22.61
C LYS A 153 20.57 30.85 -21.41
N SER A 154 21.32 31.74 -20.74
CA SER A 154 22.12 31.37 -19.55
C SER A 154 21.19 30.93 -18.41
N THR A 155 20.11 31.66 -18.15
CA THR A 155 19.12 31.30 -17.13
C THR A 155 18.46 29.94 -17.44
N LEU A 156 18.01 29.71 -18.67
CA LEU A 156 17.41 28.42 -19.01
C LEU A 156 18.40 27.25 -18.80
N LYS A 157 19.67 27.41 -19.19
CA LYS A 157 20.69 26.39 -18.96
C LYS A 157 20.93 26.14 -17.48
N HIS A 158 21.00 27.22 -16.67
CA HIS A 158 21.16 27.14 -15.23
C HIS A 158 20.01 26.35 -14.57
N GLU A 159 18.76 26.72 -14.86
CA GLU A 159 17.57 26.04 -14.33
C GLU A 159 17.44 24.57 -14.81
N LEU A 160 17.84 24.29 -16.05
CA LEU A 160 17.92 22.92 -16.55
C LEU A 160 18.96 22.09 -15.79
N CYS A 161 20.10 22.70 -15.41
CA CYS A 161 21.11 22.01 -14.60
C CYS A 161 20.54 21.61 -13.21
N HIS A 162 19.74 22.48 -12.59
CA HIS A 162 19.08 22.16 -11.32
C HIS A 162 18.16 20.93 -11.43
N LEU A 163 17.46 20.75 -12.55
CA LEU A 163 16.65 19.53 -12.76
C LEU A 163 17.50 18.26 -12.80
N PHE A 164 18.77 18.36 -13.16
CA PHE A 164 19.72 17.25 -13.13
C PHE A 164 20.57 17.23 -11.84
N GLY A 165 20.18 17.96 -10.81
CA GLY A 165 20.78 17.90 -9.48
C GLY A 165 21.99 18.82 -9.27
N ALA A 166 22.35 19.69 -10.23
CA ALA A 166 23.41 20.66 -10.00
C ALA A 166 23.00 21.72 -8.96
N VAL A 167 23.95 22.20 -8.17
CA VAL A 167 23.76 23.22 -7.15
C VAL A 167 24.42 24.51 -7.55
N ASP A 168 23.96 25.63 -6.99
CA ASP A 168 24.59 26.92 -7.16
C ASP A 168 26.04 26.93 -6.70
N LEU A 169 26.90 27.58 -7.45
CA LEU A 169 28.32 27.69 -7.18
C LEU A 169 28.75 29.15 -7.09
N ASN A 170 29.86 29.39 -6.37
CA ASN A 170 30.50 30.71 -6.32
C ASN A 170 31.54 30.93 -7.43
N GLU A 171 31.73 29.95 -8.32
CA GLU A 171 32.67 30.05 -9.44
C GLU A 171 32.13 30.94 -10.56
N LYS A 172 32.80 32.09 -10.83
CA LYS A 172 32.32 33.11 -11.77
C LYS A 172 32.15 32.62 -13.21
N SER A 173 32.92 31.64 -13.65
CA SER A 173 32.84 31.07 -15.00
C SER A 173 31.77 29.99 -15.14
N SER A 174 31.34 29.37 -14.04
CA SER A 174 30.36 28.30 -14.06
C SER A 174 28.98 28.80 -14.42
N ILE A 175 28.23 28.02 -15.21
CA ILE A 175 26.80 28.22 -15.48
C ILE A 175 25.97 28.19 -14.17
N MET A 176 26.46 27.50 -13.13
CA MET A 176 25.83 27.41 -11.81
C MET A 176 26.22 28.55 -10.87
N ASN A 177 26.81 29.63 -11.39
CA ASN A 177 27.08 30.82 -10.58
C ASN A 177 25.77 31.49 -10.11
N LYS A 178 25.67 31.80 -8.81
CA LYS A 178 24.48 32.42 -8.20
C LYS A 178 24.01 33.71 -8.87
N LYS A 179 24.90 34.44 -9.56
CA LYS A 179 24.58 35.66 -10.30
C LYS A 179 24.21 35.39 -11.77
N ASN A 180 24.07 34.11 -12.20
CA ASN A 180 23.79 33.72 -13.57
C ASN A 180 24.74 34.37 -14.62
N SER A 181 26.00 34.65 -14.22
CA SER A 181 26.98 35.31 -15.08
C SER A 181 27.93 34.36 -15.81
N GLY A 182 27.92 33.06 -15.44
CA GLY A 182 28.74 32.05 -16.07
C GLY A 182 28.09 31.44 -17.32
N ASN A 183 28.90 30.85 -18.20
CA ASN A 183 28.43 30.22 -19.43
C ASN A 183 29.07 28.83 -19.66
N GLU A 184 29.94 28.39 -18.78
CA GLU A 184 30.69 27.13 -18.88
C GLU A 184 30.15 26.10 -17.90
N PHE A 185 30.19 24.83 -18.29
CA PHE A 185 29.87 23.72 -17.41
C PHE A 185 31.14 23.31 -16.66
N ASP A 186 31.20 23.57 -15.35
CA ASP A 186 32.31 23.13 -14.52
C ASP A 186 32.33 21.62 -14.34
N LYS A 187 33.48 21.09 -13.86
CA LYS A 187 33.66 19.64 -13.71
C LYS A 187 32.63 18.97 -12.81
N PHE A 188 32.24 19.62 -11.72
CA PHE A 188 31.27 19.09 -10.78
C PHE A 188 29.87 19.03 -11.41
N THR A 189 29.41 20.14 -12.00
CA THR A 189 28.13 20.20 -12.73
C THR A 189 28.08 19.15 -13.83
N THR A 190 29.17 19.00 -14.59
CA THR A 190 29.28 17.98 -15.66
C THR A 190 29.12 16.57 -15.11
N GLN A 191 29.81 16.21 -14.02
CA GLN A 191 29.69 14.89 -13.41
C GLN A 191 28.27 14.60 -12.91
N ILE A 192 27.65 15.56 -12.24
CA ILE A 192 26.30 15.41 -11.70
C ILE A 192 25.25 15.28 -12.80
N ILE A 193 25.35 16.04 -13.88
CA ILE A 193 24.43 15.92 -15.02
C ILE A 193 24.58 14.56 -15.71
N HIS A 194 25.79 14.07 -15.91
CA HIS A 194 26.01 12.73 -16.47
C HIS A 194 25.42 11.63 -15.61
N LEU A 195 25.56 11.75 -14.30
CA LEU A 195 25.03 10.79 -13.34
C LEU A 195 23.50 10.73 -13.39
N ASN A 196 22.86 11.90 -13.41
CA ASN A 196 21.40 12.03 -13.40
C ASN A 196 20.78 12.04 -14.83
N LYS A 197 21.57 11.87 -15.88
CA LYS A 197 21.14 11.95 -17.28
C LYS A 197 19.90 11.11 -17.58
N TYR A 198 19.77 9.94 -16.98
CA TYR A 198 18.66 9.02 -17.20
C TYR A 198 17.59 9.05 -16.10
N ARG A 199 17.72 9.98 -15.14
CA ARG A 199 16.72 10.15 -14.08
C ARG A 199 15.39 10.56 -14.68
N ASN A 200 14.30 9.97 -14.18
CA ASN A 200 12.97 10.33 -14.61
C ASN A 200 12.46 11.53 -13.77
N PHE A 201 11.93 12.55 -14.43
CA PHE A 201 11.35 13.73 -13.79
C PHE A 201 9.88 13.54 -13.40
N ASN A 202 9.26 12.41 -13.74
CA ASN A 202 7.92 12.09 -13.30
C ASN A 202 7.95 11.71 -11.81
N PRO A 203 7.22 12.40 -10.91
CA PRO A 203 7.20 12.13 -9.48
C PRO A 203 6.65 10.74 -9.12
N TYR A 204 6.11 10.02 -10.09
CA TYR A 204 5.57 8.67 -9.93
C TYR A 204 6.54 7.55 -10.34
N LEU A 205 7.72 7.87 -10.89
CA LEU A 205 8.66 6.91 -11.45
C LEU A 205 10.06 7.03 -10.80
N PHE A 206 10.63 5.94 -10.55
CA PHE A 206 11.87 5.39 -9.98
C PHE A 206 13.03 6.31 -9.51
N PRO A 207 13.62 5.99 -8.32
CA PRO A 207 14.87 6.56 -7.84
C PRO A 207 16.05 6.23 -8.75
N LEU A 208 17.22 6.82 -8.48
CA LEU A 208 18.47 6.42 -9.12
C LEU A 208 18.78 4.94 -8.83
N PRO A 209 19.36 4.20 -9.80
CA PRO A 209 19.89 2.86 -9.53
C PRO A 209 20.85 2.87 -8.35
N LYS A 210 20.88 1.80 -7.54
CA LYS A 210 21.64 1.75 -6.27
C LYS A 210 23.14 2.04 -6.46
N ASP A 211 23.74 1.53 -7.55
CA ASP A 211 25.14 1.81 -7.92
C ASP A 211 25.38 3.30 -8.18
N LYS A 212 24.42 3.97 -8.82
CA LYS A 212 24.50 5.40 -9.12
C LYS A 212 24.24 6.29 -7.89
N LEU A 213 23.46 5.83 -6.92
CA LEU A 213 23.28 6.54 -5.66
C LEU A 213 24.59 6.69 -4.87
N GLU A 214 25.39 5.63 -4.78
CA GLU A 214 26.66 5.69 -4.07
C GLU A 214 27.68 6.60 -4.77
N GLU A 215 27.73 6.55 -6.10
CA GLU A 215 28.54 7.45 -6.91
C GLU A 215 28.12 8.93 -6.66
N ALA A 216 26.81 9.22 -6.66
CA ALA A 216 26.28 10.54 -6.38
C ALA A 216 26.67 11.03 -4.99
N ILE A 217 26.44 10.21 -3.96
CA ILE A 217 26.80 10.54 -2.57
C ILE A 217 28.30 10.82 -2.46
N SER A 218 29.14 10.04 -3.13
CA SER A 218 30.60 10.28 -3.14
C SER A 218 30.96 11.64 -3.73
N ILE A 219 30.41 11.98 -4.91
CA ILE A 219 30.67 13.25 -5.60
C ILE A 219 30.23 14.45 -4.74
N TYR A 220 29.00 14.44 -4.19
CA TYR A 220 28.52 15.53 -3.34
C TYR A 220 29.29 15.61 -2.01
N SER A 221 29.71 14.47 -1.44
CA SER A 221 30.53 14.45 -0.23
C SER A 221 31.93 15.04 -0.45
N GLN A 222 32.56 14.80 -1.61
CA GLN A 222 33.81 15.44 -1.98
C GLN A 222 33.63 16.95 -2.16
N ARG A 223 32.55 17.38 -2.82
CA ARG A 223 32.22 18.80 -3.00
C ARG A 223 31.97 19.50 -1.67
N LYS A 224 31.25 18.85 -0.75
CA LYS A 224 31.01 19.36 0.61
C LYS A 224 32.29 19.62 1.40
N LYS A 225 33.31 18.74 1.26
CA LYS A 225 34.62 18.96 1.89
C LYS A 225 35.33 20.19 1.35
N ALA A 226 35.17 20.46 0.03
CA ALA A 226 35.74 21.62 -0.61
C ALA A 226 35.00 22.91 -0.26
N ASN A 227 33.67 22.86 -0.09
CA ASN A 227 32.78 24.02 0.15
C ASN A 227 31.85 23.82 1.35
N ARG A 228 32.32 24.14 2.56
CA ARG A 228 31.55 23.88 3.81
C ARG A 228 30.34 24.81 4.06
N GLY A 229 30.11 25.82 3.23
CA GLY A 229 29.08 26.84 3.44
C GLY A 229 27.84 26.72 2.53
N GLU A 230 27.67 25.64 1.80
CA GLU A 230 26.57 25.46 0.83
C GLU A 230 25.48 24.54 1.39
N ALA A 231 24.37 25.11 1.87
CA ALA A 231 23.23 24.32 2.38
C ALA A 231 22.64 23.38 1.32
N GLY A 232 22.64 23.79 0.04
CA GLY A 232 22.13 23.00 -1.06
C GLY A 232 22.80 21.63 -1.22
N ILE A 233 24.11 21.52 -0.95
CA ILE A 233 24.82 20.25 -0.99
C ILE A 233 24.34 19.32 0.12
N ASN A 234 24.11 19.83 1.32
CA ASN A 234 23.57 19.03 2.43
C ASN A 234 22.14 18.56 2.14
N VAL A 235 21.31 19.42 1.53
CA VAL A 235 19.94 19.06 1.10
C VAL A 235 19.97 17.91 0.09
N LEU A 236 20.84 17.97 -0.92
CA LEU A 236 20.98 16.92 -1.92
C LEU A 236 21.54 15.62 -1.32
N LEU A 237 22.53 15.72 -0.43
CA LEU A 237 23.03 14.54 0.31
C LEU A 237 21.91 13.92 1.17
N ALA A 238 21.08 14.73 1.82
CA ALA A 238 19.93 14.25 2.57
C ALA A 238 18.91 13.54 1.66
N GLN A 239 18.62 14.09 0.48
CA GLN A 239 17.73 13.45 -0.50
C GLN A 239 18.28 12.10 -0.98
N LEU A 240 19.57 12.04 -1.34
CA LEU A 240 20.21 10.81 -1.80
C LEU A 240 20.29 9.74 -0.69
N SER A 241 20.58 10.17 0.54
CA SER A 241 20.58 9.28 1.70
C SER A 241 19.16 8.74 1.96
N LEU A 242 18.14 9.58 1.77
CA LEU A 242 16.74 9.17 1.87
C LEU A 242 16.37 8.14 0.78
N GLU A 243 16.83 8.32 -0.45
CA GLU A 243 16.65 7.36 -1.56
C GLU A 243 17.40 6.04 -1.28
N LYS A 244 18.55 6.10 -0.59
CA LYS A 244 19.31 4.93 -0.13
C LYS A 244 18.68 4.25 1.10
N GLU A 245 17.64 4.83 1.68
CA GLU A 245 16.99 4.41 2.94
C GLU A 245 17.91 4.55 4.17
N ASP A 246 18.97 5.36 4.06
CA ASP A 246 19.83 5.74 5.18
C ASP A 246 19.24 7.00 5.87
N TYR A 247 18.28 6.74 6.74
CA TYR A 247 17.52 7.81 7.41
C TYR A 247 18.37 8.57 8.45
N ASP A 248 19.34 7.92 9.06
CA ASP A 248 20.24 8.58 10.03
C ASP A 248 21.17 9.57 9.34
N SER A 249 21.75 9.22 8.21
CA SER A 249 22.50 10.14 7.38
C SER A 249 21.62 11.27 6.86
N THR A 250 20.37 10.98 6.46
CA THR A 250 19.39 12.00 6.05
C THR A 250 19.18 13.04 7.16
N VAL A 251 18.90 12.60 8.38
CA VAL A 251 18.68 13.46 9.55
C VAL A 251 19.93 14.30 9.83
N LYS A 252 21.12 13.68 9.81
CA LYS A 252 22.41 14.38 10.04
C LYS A 252 22.63 15.49 9.02
N GLU A 253 22.42 15.20 7.73
CA GLU A 253 22.63 16.19 6.66
C GLU A 253 21.58 17.31 6.72
N CYS A 254 20.33 17.01 7.07
CA CYS A 254 19.31 18.04 7.32
C CYS A 254 19.71 18.97 8.45
N TYR A 255 20.18 18.47 9.59
CA TYR A 255 20.65 19.34 10.68
C TYR A 255 21.86 20.18 10.32
N GLN A 256 22.74 19.70 9.45
CA GLN A 256 23.84 20.52 8.95
C GLN A 256 23.35 21.61 8.00
N ALA A 257 22.35 21.31 7.18
CA ALA A 257 21.72 22.30 6.30
C ALA A 257 20.99 23.38 7.12
N ILE A 258 20.27 23.02 8.20
CA ILE A 258 19.58 23.95 9.11
C ILE A 258 20.57 24.96 9.74
N LYS A 259 21.77 24.51 10.10
CA LYS A 259 22.81 25.45 10.68
C LYS A 259 23.25 26.51 9.68
N ILE A 260 23.16 26.25 8.39
CA ILE A 260 23.59 27.16 7.31
C ILE A 260 22.40 28.00 6.83
N ALA A 261 21.22 27.39 6.69
CA ALA A 261 20.01 28.01 6.17
C ALA A 261 18.77 27.49 6.93
N PRO A 262 18.49 28.06 8.10
CA PRO A 262 17.40 27.59 8.97
C PRO A 262 16.00 27.85 8.40
N ASP A 263 15.86 28.73 7.43
CA ASP A 263 14.58 29.16 6.87
C ASP A 263 14.21 28.42 5.55
N LEU A 264 14.91 27.33 5.21
CA LEU A 264 14.62 26.52 4.02
C LEU A 264 13.58 25.43 4.33
N PRO A 265 12.33 25.56 3.87
CA PRO A 265 11.25 24.61 4.17
C PRO A 265 11.52 23.20 3.70
N GLU A 266 12.25 23.03 2.58
CA GLU A 266 12.59 21.73 2.00
C GLU A 266 13.36 20.85 2.98
N ILE A 267 14.21 21.44 3.83
CA ILE A 267 15.00 20.70 4.82
C ILE A 267 14.08 20.05 5.86
N TYR A 268 13.10 20.79 6.35
CA TYR A 268 12.14 20.29 7.34
C TYR A 268 11.20 19.24 6.73
N ASN A 269 10.85 19.37 5.45
CA ASN A 269 10.10 18.34 4.75
C ASN A 269 10.88 17.02 4.63
N LEU A 270 12.17 17.09 4.24
CA LEU A 270 13.05 15.92 4.19
C LEU A 270 13.23 15.27 5.57
N LEU A 271 13.42 16.11 6.61
CA LEU A 271 13.53 15.66 7.98
C LEU A 271 12.26 14.96 8.43
N GLY A 272 11.10 15.51 8.10
CA GLY A 272 9.79 14.90 8.36
C GLY A 272 9.63 13.55 7.67
N ILE A 273 10.07 13.44 6.41
CA ILE A 273 10.04 12.16 5.68
C ILE A 273 10.96 11.13 6.35
N ALA A 274 12.19 11.53 6.73
CA ALA A 274 13.14 10.64 7.40
C ALA A 274 12.58 10.12 8.74
N TYR A 275 12.06 10.99 9.59
CA TYR A 275 11.44 10.60 10.86
C TYR A 275 10.25 9.68 10.66
N ARG A 276 9.39 9.96 9.67
CA ARG A 276 8.24 9.11 9.35
C ARG A 276 8.69 7.71 8.90
N ARG A 277 9.78 7.60 8.13
CA ARG A 277 10.34 6.31 7.69
C ARG A 277 10.99 5.55 8.85
N LYS A 278 11.59 6.25 9.82
CA LYS A 278 12.11 5.66 11.07
C LYS A 278 11.00 5.22 12.04
N GLY A 279 9.75 5.56 11.80
CA GLY A 279 8.65 5.30 12.73
C GLY A 279 8.45 6.39 13.80
N GLU A 280 9.26 7.44 13.79
CA GLU A 280 9.21 8.58 14.73
C GLU A 280 8.11 9.57 14.30
N ILE A 281 6.85 9.13 14.31
CA ILE A 281 5.72 9.81 13.66
C ILE A 281 5.45 11.19 14.25
N ASP A 282 5.54 11.35 15.57
CA ASP A 282 5.31 12.64 16.23
C ASP A 282 6.35 13.69 15.84
N GLN A 283 7.59 13.27 15.65
CA GLN A 283 8.64 14.17 15.16
C GLN A 283 8.38 14.56 13.70
N ALA A 284 7.99 13.60 12.86
CA ALA A 284 7.64 13.89 11.48
C ALA A 284 6.50 14.92 11.36
N ILE A 285 5.44 14.77 12.16
CA ILE A 285 4.32 15.73 12.21
C ILE A 285 4.81 17.13 12.58
N ARG A 286 5.65 17.27 13.62
CA ARG A 286 6.19 18.56 14.02
C ARG A 286 7.01 19.22 12.91
N GLU A 287 7.84 18.44 12.20
CA GLU A 287 8.66 19.00 11.13
C GLU A 287 7.81 19.44 9.93
N TYR A 288 6.78 18.68 9.54
CA TYR A 288 5.84 19.10 8.50
C TYR A 288 5.04 20.35 8.90
N GLN A 289 4.63 20.48 10.17
CA GLN A 289 3.92 21.66 10.66
C GLN A 289 4.82 22.90 10.61
N LYS A 290 6.14 22.79 10.88
CA LYS A 290 7.09 23.89 10.69
C LYS A 290 7.11 24.35 9.23
N VAL A 291 7.16 23.42 8.28
CA VAL A 291 7.11 23.77 6.85
C VAL A 291 5.86 24.57 6.53
N LEU A 292 4.68 24.08 6.98
CA LEU A 292 3.39 24.71 6.71
C LEU A 292 3.24 26.07 7.41
N HIS A 293 3.97 26.30 8.50
CA HIS A 293 4.03 27.62 9.13
C HIS A 293 4.73 28.66 8.23
N PHE A 294 5.80 28.27 7.53
CA PHE A 294 6.51 29.13 6.59
C PHE A 294 5.82 29.20 5.22
N GLN A 295 5.31 28.08 4.73
CA GLN A 295 4.71 27.94 3.41
C GLN A 295 3.45 27.05 3.47
N PRO A 296 2.27 27.66 3.76
CA PRO A 296 1.03 26.90 3.96
C PRO A 296 0.43 26.33 2.65
N GLU A 297 0.92 26.73 1.49
CA GLU A 297 0.38 26.31 0.18
C GLU A 297 1.25 25.25 -0.53
N LEU A 298 1.88 24.33 0.22
CA LEU A 298 2.69 23.24 -0.34
C LEU A 298 1.90 21.90 -0.34
N PRO A 299 1.36 21.48 -1.49
CA PRO A 299 0.54 20.27 -1.56
C PRO A 299 1.28 18.99 -1.14
N GLU A 300 2.60 18.91 -1.37
CA GLU A 300 3.42 17.76 -0.99
C GLU A 300 3.55 17.64 0.53
N VAL A 301 3.60 18.75 1.25
CA VAL A 301 3.73 18.74 2.71
C VAL A 301 2.41 18.33 3.35
N HIS A 302 1.29 18.86 2.88
CA HIS A 302 -0.04 18.42 3.29
C HIS A 302 -0.22 16.91 3.02
N TYR A 303 0.17 16.44 1.85
CA TYR A 303 0.15 15.01 1.52
C TYR A 303 1.01 14.17 2.49
N ASN A 304 2.25 14.60 2.78
CA ASN A 304 3.15 13.91 3.70
C ASN A 304 2.63 13.93 5.15
N LEU A 305 2.05 15.04 5.58
CA LEU A 305 1.40 15.19 6.89
C LEU A 305 0.17 14.25 6.98
N GLY A 306 -0.63 14.16 5.93
CA GLY A 306 -1.72 13.19 5.83
C GLY A 306 -1.26 11.74 5.99
N ILE A 307 -0.14 11.36 5.37
CA ILE A 307 0.46 10.02 5.56
C ILE A 307 0.89 9.82 7.02
N ALA A 308 1.49 10.83 7.65
CA ALA A 308 1.92 10.75 9.05
C ALA A 308 0.70 10.56 9.98
N TYR A 309 -0.38 11.30 9.78
CA TYR A 309 -1.62 11.12 10.52
C TYR A 309 -2.25 9.72 10.30
N MET A 310 -2.24 9.20 9.06
CA MET A 310 -2.72 7.84 8.77
C MET A 310 -1.92 6.79 9.56
N LYS A 311 -0.60 6.93 9.64
CA LYS A 311 0.27 6.03 10.43
C LYS A 311 0.01 6.15 11.93
N LYS A 312 -0.37 7.33 12.41
CA LYS A 312 -0.73 7.56 13.82
C LYS A 312 -2.16 7.11 14.16
N GLY A 313 -2.96 6.70 13.16
CA GLY A 313 -4.36 6.33 13.34
C GLY A 313 -5.33 7.52 13.36
N MET A 314 -4.86 8.74 13.14
CA MET A 314 -5.65 9.98 13.11
C MET A 314 -6.26 10.17 11.70
N VAL A 315 -7.29 9.37 11.40
CA VAL A 315 -7.82 9.24 10.02
C VAL A 315 -8.54 10.52 9.58
N GLU A 316 -9.25 11.20 10.47
CA GLU A 316 -9.97 12.45 10.18
C GLU A 316 -9.00 13.59 9.80
N GLU A 317 -7.91 13.71 10.54
CA GLU A 317 -6.86 14.70 10.26
C GLU A 317 -6.18 14.38 8.93
N ALA A 318 -5.92 13.10 8.66
CA ALA A 318 -5.35 12.68 7.38
C ALA A 318 -6.25 13.04 6.20
N ILE A 319 -7.57 12.84 6.31
CA ILE A 319 -8.55 13.22 5.29
C ILE A 319 -8.47 14.72 5.00
N LYS A 320 -8.46 15.57 6.05
CA LYS A 320 -8.35 17.02 5.89
C LYS A 320 -7.07 17.42 5.15
N GLU A 321 -5.95 16.82 5.51
CA GLU A 321 -4.67 17.13 4.90
C GLU A 321 -4.60 16.66 3.43
N TYR A 322 -5.14 15.47 3.10
CA TYR A 322 -5.22 15.04 1.71
C TYR A 322 -6.17 15.93 0.89
N GLN A 323 -7.30 16.33 1.45
CA GLN A 323 -8.21 17.27 0.79
C GLN A 323 -7.51 18.61 0.52
N LYS A 324 -6.73 19.13 1.49
CA LYS A 324 -5.96 20.36 1.31
C LYS A 324 -4.89 20.20 0.22
N ALA A 325 -4.18 19.07 0.18
CA ALA A 325 -3.24 18.77 -0.88
C ALA A 325 -3.90 18.74 -2.28
N ILE A 326 -5.12 18.21 -2.38
CA ILE A 326 -5.91 18.16 -3.62
C ILE A 326 -6.45 19.55 -3.99
N GLU A 327 -6.91 20.34 -3.02
CA GLU A 327 -7.33 21.74 -3.26
C GLU A 327 -6.18 22.55 -3.88
N LEU A 328 -4.98 22.40 -3.32
CA LEU A 328 -3.77 23.07 -3.81
C LEU A 328 -3.26 22.51 -5.14
N ASN A 329 -3.40 21.20 -5.37
CA ASN A 329 -3.05 20.53 -6.63
C ASN A 329 -4.12 19.48 -7.01
N PRO A 330 -5.15 19.88 -7.79
CA PRO A 330 -6.22 18.96 -8.22
C PRO A 330 -5.76 17.77 -9.07
N ASN A 331 -4.53 17.80 -9.60
CA ASN A 331 -3.93 16.71 -10.37
C ASN A 331 -2.98 15.85 -9.54
N TYR A 332 -3.09 15.88 -8.22
CA TYR A 332 -2.22 15.08 -7.35
C TYR A 332 -2.78 13.65 -7.17
N ALA A 333 -2.52 12.78 -8.15
CA ALA A 333 -3.06 11.42 -8.18
C ALA A 333 -2.80 10.61 -6.90
N LYS A 334 -1.59 10.74 -6.30
CA LYS A 334 -1.27 10.04 -5.04
C LYS A 334 -2.12 10.53 -3.86
N ALA A 335 -2.44 11.84 -3.81
CA ALA A 335 -3.29 12.38 -2.76
C ALA A 335 -4.72 11.85 -2.89
N HIS A 336 -5.28 11.81 -4.10
CA HIS A 336 -6.57 11.18 -4.38
C HIS A 336 -6.57 9.69 -3.97
N SER A 337 -5.52 8.93 -4.32
CA SER A 337 -5.41 7.52 -3.95
C SER A 337 -5.40 7.30 -2.43
N ASN A 338 -4.61 8.11 -1.70
CA ASN A 338 -4.51 8.00 -0.24
C ASN A 338 -5.78 8.51 0.47
N LEU A 339 -6.46 9.52 -0.09
CA LEU A 339 -7.77 9.95 0.37
C LEU A 339 -8.79 8.82 0.22
N GLY A 340 -8.77 8.11 -0.92
CA GLY A 340 -9.58 6.91 -1.12
C GLY A 340 -9.31 5.83 -0.08
N GLN A 341 -8.05 5.59 0.27
CA GLN A 341 -7.66 4.64 1.33
C GLN A 341 -8.15 5.10 2.71
N ALA A 342 -8.07 6.40 3.01
CA ALA A 342 -8.57 6.96 4.26
C ALA A 342 -10.09 6.84 4.37
N TYR A 343 -10.82 7.07 3.29
CA TYR A 343 -12.27 6.84 3.23
C TYR A 343 -12.63 5.36 3.44
N LEU A 344 -11.86 4.41 2.91
CA LEU A 344 -12.09 2.98 3.20
C LEU A 344 -11.95 2.66 4.68
N LYS A 345 -10.96 3.23 5.38
CA LYS A 345 -10.82 3.05 6.84
C LYS A 345 -12.01 3.61 7.62
N LYS A 346 -12.72 4.61 7.06
CA LYS A 346 -13.96 5.17 7.61
C LYS A 346 -15.22 4.49 7.08
N THR A 347 -15.09 3.40 6.33
CA THR A 347 -16.21 2.69 5.66
C THR A 347 -17.02 3.54 4.66
N MET A 348 -16.45 4.64 4.20
CA MET A 348 -17.05 5.57 3.23
C MET A 348 -16.75 5.08 1.80
N ILE A 349 -17.34 3.92 1.45
CA ILE A 349 -16.92 3.13 0.28
C ILE A 349 -17.12 3.88 -1.05
N ASP A 350 -18.24 4.59 -1.22
CA ASP A 350 -18.55 5.31 -2.47
C ASP A 350 -17.56 6.45 -2.73
N GLN A 351 -17.20 7.20 -1.69
CA GLN A 351 -16.21 8.26 -1.76
C GLN A 351 -14.82 7.69 -2.06
N ALA A 352 -14.47 6.55 -1.48
CA ALA A 352 -13.23 5.88 -1.79
C ALA A 352 -13.13 5.48 -3.28
N ILE A 353 -14.21 4.93 -3.85
CA ILE A 353 -14.28 4.57 -5.27
C ILE A 353 -14.11 5.82 -6.15
N GLU A 354 -14.80 6.91 -5.81
CA GLU A 354 -14.74 8.17 -6.55
C GLU A 354 -13.31 8.73 -6.60
N GLU A 355 -12.65 8.81 -5.44
CA GLU A 355 -11.31 9.36 -5.34
C GLU A 355 -10.28 8.47 -6.05
N CYS A 356 -10.38 7.15 -5.94
CA CYS A 356 -9.52 6.23 -6.69
C CYS A 356 -9.72 6.38 -8.21
N ARG A 357 -10.94 6.58 -8.69
CA ARG A 357 -11.21 6.82 -10.11
C ARG A 357 -10.63 8.16 -10.59
N LYS A 358 -10.69 9.22 -9.75
CA LYS A 358 -10.00 10.50 -10.03
C LYS A 358 -8.48 10.28 -10.13
N ALA A 359 -7.89 9.55 -9.17
CA ALA A 359 -6.47 9.19 -9.22
C ALA A 359 -6.08 8.49 -10.52
N LEU A 360 -6.86 7.50 -10.94
CA LEU A 360 -6.62 6.71 -12.15
C LEU A 360 -6.90 7.48 -13.45
N LYS A 361 -7.79 8.47 -13.43
CA LYS A 361 -7.99 9.41 -14.56
C LYS A 361 -6.74 10.28 -14.77
N ILE A 362 -6.08 10.70 -13.68
CA ILE A 362 -4.85 11.50 -13.72
C ILE A 362 -3.66 10.61 -14.10
N TYR A 363 -3.51 9.46 -13.44
CA TYR A 363 -2.42 8.51 -13.65
C TYR A 363 -2.95 7.07 -13.74
N PRO A 364 -3.24 6.57 -14.96
CA PRO A 364 -3.89 5.25 -15.16
C PRO A 364 -3.10 4.04 -14.69
N GLN A 365 -1.79 4.19 -14.45
CA GLN A 365 -0.88 3.13 -14.00
C GLN A 365 -0.53 3.24 -12.52
N LEU A 366 -1.32 3.94 -11.70
CA LEU A 366 -1.12 4.02 -10.26
C LEU A 366 -1.61 2.74 -9.59
N ALA A 367 -0.71 1.78 -9.39
CA ALA A 367 -1.04 0.45 -8.86
C ALA A 367 -1.68 0.52 -7.46
N GLU A 368 -1.25 1.45 -6.61
CA GLU A 368 -1.80 1.67 -5.28
C GLU A 368 -3.28 2.12 -5.35
N ALA A 369 -3.64 2.99 -6.32
CA ALA A 369 -5.03 3.40 -6.53
C ALA A 369 -5.90 2.25 -7.06
N LEU A 370 -5.35 1.39 -7.94
CA LEU A 370 -6.02 0.18 -8.40
C LEU A 370 -6.27 -0.79 -7.23
N SER A 371 -5.26 -1.01 -6.39
CA SER A 371 -5.40 -1.88 -5.20
C SER A 371 -6.47 -1.35 -4.24
N THR A 372 -6.46 -0.05 -3.94
CA THR A 372 -7.48 0.57 -3.08
C THR A 372 -8.88 0.48 -3.69
N LEU A 373 -9.02 0.73 -5.00
CA LEU A 373 -10.29 0.60 -5.73
C LEU A 373 -10.81 -0.85 -5.68
N SER A 374 -9.93 -1.83 -5.89
CA SER A 374 -10.30 -3.25 -5.78
C SER A 374 -10.83 -3.58 -4.39
N GLY A 375 -10.14 -3.14 -3.32
CA GLY A 375 -10.62 -3.30 -1.94
C GLY A 375 -12.03 -2.71 -1.72
N ALA A 376 -12.27 -1.51 -2.25
CA ALA A 376 -13.59 -0.87 -2.20
C ALA A 376 -14.68 -1.67 -2.95
N LEU A 377 -14.34 -2.21 -4.11
CA LEU A 377 -15.26 -3.02 -4.93
C LEU A 377 -15.57 -4.39 -4.30
N ILE A 378 -14.61 -4.99 -3.57
CA ILE A 378 -14.86 -6.20 -2.76
C ILE A 378 -15.93 -5.91 -1.71
N LEU A 379 -15.83 -4.79 -1.00
CA LEU A 379 -16.82 -4.38 0.00
C LEU A 379 -18.21 -4.10 -0.61
N LYS A 380 -18.27 -3.70 -1.89
CA LYS A 380 -19.52 -3.54 -2.67
C LYS A 380 -20.00 -4.85 -3.30
N ASN A 381 -19.34 -5.99 -3.04
CA ASN A 381 -19.61 -7.30 -3.64
C ASN A 381 -19.51 -7.32 -5.19
N LYS A 382 -18.74 -6.41 -5.78
CA LYS A 382 -18.47 -6.36 -7.23
C LYS A 382 -17.24 -7.19 -7.59
N LEU A 383 -17.29 -8.50 -7.29
CA LEU A 383 -16.13 -9.38 -7.28
C LEU A 383 -15.43 -9.51 -8.66
N ASN A 384 -16.16 -9.52 -9.77
CA ASN A 384 -15.55 -9.66 -11.10
C ASN A 384 -14.80 -8.40 -11.53
N GLU A 385 -15.35 -7.21 -11.24
CA GLU A 385 -14.67 -5.93 -11.48
C GLU A 385 -13.42 -5.81 -10.59
N ALA A 386 -13.55 -6.17 -9.31
CA ALA A 386 -12.44 -6.16 -8.36
C ALA A 386 -11.29 -7.10 -8.80
N GLU A 387 -11.60 -8.30 -9.31
CA GLU A 387 -10.59 -9.24 -9.80
C GLU A 387 -9.80 -8.66 -10.97
N ALA A 388 -10.49 -8.13 -11.98
CA ALA A 388 -9.83 -7.54 -13.14
C ALA A 388 -8.89 -6.38 -12.73
N ILE A 389 -9.32 -5.55 -11.76
CA ILE A 389 -8.53 -4.44 -11.25
C ILE A 389 -7.35 -4.92 -10.42
N SER A 390 -7.52 -5.95 -9.56
CA SER A 390 -6.41 -6.53 -8.78
C SER A 390 -5.33 -7.12 -9.69
N ARG A 391 -5.73 -7.88 -10.72
CA ARG A 391 -4.80 -8.45 -11.69
C ARG A 391 -4.04 -7.36 -12.43
N ARG A 392 -4.71 -6.28 -12.84
CA ARG A 392 -4.06 -5.12 -13.46
C ARG A 392 -3.08 -4.42 -12.51
N ALA A 393 -3.41 -4.31 -11.21
CA ALA A 393 -2.50 -3.74 -10.22
C ALA A 393 -1.23 -4.59 -10.08
N ILE A 394 -1.36 -5.92 -10.04
CA ILE A 394 -0.26 -6.89 -9.98
C ILE A 394 0.58 -6.85 -11.27
N GLU A 395 -0.04 -6.74 -12.45
CA GLU A 395 0.67 -6.63 -13.73
C GLU A 395 1.55 -5.37 -13.77
N ILE A 396 1.06 -4.23 -13.26
CA ILE A 396 1.82 -2.98 -13.21
C ILE A 396 2.91 -3.02 -12.13
N LYS A 397 2.60 -3.58 -10.95
CA LYS A 397 3.49 -3.65 -9.80
C LYS A 397 3.33 -5.01 -9.10
N PRO A 398 4.09 -6.03 -9.54
CA PRO A 398 4.02 -7.37 -8.95
C PRO A 398 4.35 -7.39 -7.45
N GLU A 399 5.15 -6.45 -6.97
CA GLU A 399 5.57 -6.31 -5.57
C GLU A 399 4.59 -5.42 -4.77
N LEU A 400 3.28 -5.56 -4.97
CA LEU A 400 2.25 -4.82 -4.23
C LEU A 400 1.43 -5.77 -3.36
N PRO A 401 1.76 -5.93 -2.05
CA PRO A 401 1.13 -6.94 -1.19
C PRO A 401 -0.38 -6.75 -1.07
N GLY A 402 -0.87 -5.51 -1.04
CA GLY A 402 -2.30 -5.22 -0.97
C GLY A 402 -3.10 -5.73 -2.18
N ALA A 403 -2.51 -5.77 -3.38
CA ALA A 403 -3.18 -6.28 -4.57
C ALA A 403 -3.33 -7.81 -4.53
N HIS A 404 -2.31 -8.53 -4.07
CA HIS A 404 -2.34 -9.98 -3.83
C HIS A 404 -3.34 -10.34 -2.71
N ASN A 405 -3.33 -9.61 -1.60
CA ASN A 405 -4.30 -9.80 -0.52
C ASN A 405 -5.75 -9.59 -0.99
N ASN A 406 -6.01 -8.58 -1.83
CA ASN A 406 -7.34 -8.36 -2.40
C ASN A 406 -7.75 -9.50 -3.35
N LEU A 407 -6.86 -9.94 -4.24
CA LEU A 407 -7.11 -11.05 -5.15
C LEU A 407 -7.42 -12.34 -4.37
N ALA A 408 -6.66 -12.62 -3.32
CA ALA A 408 -6.91 -13.73 -2.41
C ALA A 408 -8.30 -13.64 -1.74
N SER A 409 -8.68 -12.45 -1.26
CA SER A 409 -10.00 -12.22 -0.66
C SER A 409 -11.16 -12.45 -1.64
N ILE A 410 -10.96 -12.12 -2.91
CA ILE A 410 -11.90 -12.41 -4.00
C ILE A 410 -12.00 -13.94 -4.21
N TYR A 411 -10.88 -14.66 -4.19
CA TYR A 411 -10.87 -16.12 -4.32
C TYR A 411 -11.57 -16.80 -3.15
N ILE A 412 -11.43 -16.31 -1.92
CA ILE A 412 -12.22 -16.77 -0.76
C ILE A 412 -13.72 -16.63 -1.05
N SER A 413 -14.14 -15.46 -1.55
CA SER A 413 -15.56 -15.21 -1.88
C SER A 413 -16.08 -16.11 -2.99
N LYS A 414 -15.21 -16.53 -3.90
CA LYS A 414 -15.50 -17.51 -4.99
C LYS A 414 -15.33 -18.98 -4.58
N LYS A 415 -15.04 -19.26 -3.30
CA LYS A 415 -14.76 -20.60 -2.75
C LYS A 415 -13.52 -21.29 -3.33
N MET A 416 -12.60 -20.54 -3.90
CA MET A 416 -11.34 -21.00 -4.50
C MET A 416 -10.22 -20.91 -3.44
N ILE A 417 -10.32 -21.74 -2.39
CA ILE A 417 -9.53 -21.59 -1.15
C ILE A 417 -8.04 -21.77 -1.40
N ASP A 418 -7.63 -22.74 -2.24
CA ASP A 418 -6.20 -23.02 -2.48
C ASP A 418 -5.53 -21.87 -3.22
N GLN A 419 -6.20 -21.26 -4.21
CA GLN A 419 -5.70 -20.09 -4.91
C GLN A 419 -5.64 -18.85 -4.00
N ALA A 420 -6.59 -18.73 -3.06
CA ALA A 420 -6.54 -17.66 -2.07
C ALA A 420 -5.31 -17.80 -1.17
N ILE A 421 -5.01 -19.01 -0.68
CA ILE A 421 -3.83 -19.28 0.15
C ILE A 421 -2.56 -18.91 -0.62
N GLU A 422 -2.45 -19.29 -1.89
CA GLU A 422 -1.28 -18.95 -2.73
C GLU A 422 -1.08 -17.43 -2.83
N GLU A 423 -2.13 -16.68 -3.10
CA GLU A 423 -2.01 -15.22 -3.22
C GLU A 423 -1.73 -14.53 -1.86
N TYR A 424 -2.29 -15.03 -0.73
CA TYR A 424 -1.91 -14.52 0.60
C TYR A 424 -0.45 -14.79 0.92
N LEU A 425 0.09 -15.96 0.55
CA LEU A 425 1.50 -16.29 0.74
C LEU A 425 2.39 -15.35 -0.09
N LYS A 426 2.03 -15.04 -1.36
CA LYS A 426 2.74 -14.03 -2.15
C LYS A 426 2.71 -12.65 -1.49
N ALA A 427 1.57 -12.23 -0.92
CA ALA A 427 1.49 -10.97 -0.20
C ALA A 427 2.46 -10.93 1.00
N LEU A 428 2.59 -12.05 1.73
CA LEU A 428 3.49 -12.18 2.88
C LEU A 428 4.96 -12.39 2.50
N GLU A 429 5.25 -12.95 1.34
CA GLU A 429 6.61 -12.99 0.79
C GLU A 429 7.11 -11.57 0.47
N ILE A 430 6.23 -10.69 -0.03
CA ILE A 430 6.54 -9.29 -0.32
C ILE A 430 6.64 -8.45 0.96
N ASP A 431 5.68 -8.62 1.88
CA ASP A 431 5.59 -7.91 3.15
C ASP A 431 5.29 -8.88 4.29
N PRO A 432 6.33 -9.42 4.96
CA PRO A 432 6.17 -10.32 6.11
C PRO A 432 5.53 -9.68 7.34
N GLU A 433 5.41 -8.35 7.39
CA GLU A 433 4.77 -7.62 8.50
C GLU A 433 3.32 -7.22 8.19
N TYR A 434 2.73 -7.74 7.11
CA TYR A 434 1.36 -7.42 6.70
C TYR A 434 0.33 -8.17 7.57
N SER A 435 -0.04 -7.58 8.69
CA SER A 435 -0.94 -8.19 9.69
C SER A 435 -2.30 -8.64 9.15
N GLU A 436 -2.88 -7.88 8.19
CA GLU A 436 -4.16 -8.25 7.57
C GLU A 436 -4.04 -9.47 6.66
N ALA A 437 -2.90 -9.65 5.97
CA ALA A 437 -2.66 -10.84 5.16
C ALA A 437 -2.50 -12.10 6.05
N HIS A 438 -1.76 -12.02 7.16
CA HIS A 438 -1.69 -13.08 8.17
C HIS A 438 -3.08 -13.44 8.71
N TYR A 439 -3.87 -12.44 9.10
CA TYR A 439 -5.24 -12.65 9.56
C TYR A 439 -6.10 -13.38 8.51
N ASN A 440 -6.05 -12.94 7.26
CA ASN A 440 -6.85 -13.52 6.19
C ASN A 440 -6.37 -14.93 5.80
N LEU A 441 -5.06 -15.17 5.79
CA LEU A 441 -4.47 -16.50 5.59
C LEU A 441 -4.86 -17.46 6.71
N GLY A 442 -4.82 -17.00 7.98
CA GLY A 442 -5.29 -17.77 9.13
C GLY A 442 -6.75 -18.20 8.98
N ARG A 443 -7.61 -17.31 8.48
CA ARG A 443 -9.00 -17.65 8.16
C ARG A 443 -9.12 -18.68 7.03
N ALA A 444 -8.33 -18.53 5.97
CA ALA A 444 -8.32 -19.46 4.85
C ALA A 444 -7.89 -20.87 5.30
N TYR A 445 -6.84 -20.99 6.13
CA TYR A 445 -6.44 -22.25 6.73
C TYR A 445 -7.53 -22.85 7.63
N LEU A 446 -8.23 -22.00 8.40
CA LEU A 446 -9.32 -22.45 9.27
C LEU A 446 -10.50 -23.03 8.44
N PHE A 447 -10.80 -22.43 7.29
CA PHE A 447 -11.78 -22.96 6.34
C PHE A 447 -11.36 -24.31 5.76
N LYS A 448 -10.08 -24.50 5.51
CA LYS A 448 -9.51 -25.75 4.99
C LYS A 448 -9.35 -26.83 6.07
N GLY A 449 -9.59 -26.51 7.36
CA GLY A 449 -9.40 -27.40 8.48
C GLY A 449 -7.93 -27.54 8.97
N LEU A 450 -7.03 -26.70 8.47
CA LEU A 450 -5.62 -26.67 8.81
C LEU A 450 -5.41 -25.84 10.09
N ILE A 451 -5.83 -26.39 11.23
CA ILE A 451 -5.97 -25.66 12.50
C ILE A 451 -4.63 -25.11 13.00
N ASP A 452 -3.55 -25.90 12.95
CA ASP A 452 -2.24 -25.49 13.45
C ASP A 452 -1.65 -24.32 12.65
N GLN A 453 -1.77 -24.38 11.33
CA GLN A 453 -1.35 -23.30 10.45
C GLN A 453 -2.17 -22.03 10.71
N SER A 454 -3.50 -22.17 10.87
CA SER A 454 -4.38 -21.05 11.22
C SER A 454 -3.97 -20.37 12.54
N ILE A 455 -3.63 -21.15 13.58
CA ILE A 455 -3.16 -20.64 14.87
C ILE A 455 -1.87 -19.84 14.69
N ASN A 456 -0.92 -20.33 13.89
CA ASN A 456 0.35 -19.65 13.66
C ASN A 456 0.12 -18.28 12.97
N GLU A 457 -0.70 -18.25 11.94
CA GLU A 457 -0.98 -17.01 11.23
C GLU A 457 -1.74 -15.98 12.10
N PHE A 458 -2.71 -16.42 12.89
CA PHE A 458 -3.39 -15.51 13.83
C PHE A 458 -2.45 -15.01 14.93
N LYS A 459 -1.48 -15.82 15.39
CA LYS A 459 -0.45 -15.36 16.33
C LYS A 459 0.42 -14.26 15.73
N GLU A 460 0.90 -14.44 14.49
CA GLU A 460 1.68 -13.40 13.83
C GLU A 460 0.82 -12.14 13.62
N ALA A 461 -0.44 -12.26 13.20
CA ALA A 461 -1.34 -11.11 13.09
C ALA A 461 -1.50 -10.34 14.40
N THR A 462 -1.66 -11.05 15.55
CA THR A 462 -1.82 -10.43 16.87
C THR A 462 -0.51 -9.90 17.45
N LYS A 463 0.62 -10.43 17.06
CA LYS A 463 1.96 -9.94 17.42
C LYS A 463 2.28 -8.64 16.66
N LEU A 464 2.02 -8.60 15.35
CA LEU A 464 2.23 -7.43 14.51
C LEU A 464 1.26 -6.28 14.85
N LYS A 465 0.02 -6.62 15.19
CA LYS A 465 -1.03 -5.68 15.57
C LYS A 465 -1.71 -6.13 16.86
N PRO A 466 -1.19 -5.73 18.04
CA PRO A 466 -1.71 -6.17 19.34
C PRO A 466 -3.16 -5.75 19.65
N ASP A 467 -3.66 -4.71 19.00
CA ASP A 467 -5.03 -4.21 19.10
C ASP A 467 -5.99 -4.83 18.07
N TYR A 468 -5.58 -5.91 17.39
CA TYR A 468 -6.39 -6.57 16.36
C TYR A 468 -7.40 -7.54 16.99
N TYR A 469 -8.47 -7.01 17.58
CA TYR A 469 -9.47 -7.79 18.32
C TYR A 469 -10.10 -8.94 17.50
N GLN A 470 -10.31 -8.75 16.19
CA GLN A 470 -10.82 -9.82 15.33
C GLN A 470 -9.84 -10.99 15.23
N ALA A 471 -8.53 -10.71 15.16
CA ALA A 471 -7.50 -11.75 15.11
C ALA A 471 -7.43 -12.50 16.44
N HIS A 472 -7.50 -11.82 17.58
CA HIS A 472 -7.60 -12.45 18.91
C HIS A 472 -8.82 -13.37 19.02
N SER A 473 -9.99 -12.92 18.57
CA SER A 473 -11.22 -13.71 18.60
C SER A 473 -11.16 -14.95 17.68
N ASN A 474 -10.55 -14.83 16.49
CA ASN A 474 -10.38 -15.96 15.57
C ASN A 474 -9.29 -16.93 16.05
N LEU A 475 -8.22 -16.43 16.70
CA LEU A 475 -7.23 -17.26 17.38
C LEU A 475 -7.88 -18.09 18.48
N ALA A 476 -8.76 -17.47 19.27
CA ALA A 476 -9.54 -18.19 20.29
C ALA A 476 -10.43 -19.28 19.67
N SER A 477 -11.12 -18.97 18.56
CA SER A 477 -11.92 -19.97 17.84
C SER A 477 -11.06 -21.14 17.32
N ALA A 478 -9.86 -20.88 16.81
CA ALA A 478 -8.92 -21.91 16.38
C ALA A 478 -8.43 -22.76 17.56
N TYR A 479 -8.11 -22.13 18.70
CA TYR A 479 -7.75 -22.86 19.93
C TYR A 479 -8.90 -23.74 20.43
N LEU A 480 -10.16 -23.27 20.39
CA LEU A 480 -11.32 -24.07 20.78
C LEU A 480 -11.49 -25.31 19.89
N LYS A 481 -11.26 -25.17 18.58
CA LYS A 481 -11.27 -26.31 17.66
C LYS A 481 -10.15 -27.32 17.95
N LYS A 482 -9.00 -26.86 18.46
CA LYS A 482 -7.88 -27.71 18.87
C LYS A 482 -8.05 -28.28 20.28
N GLY A 483 -9.06 -27.83 21.07
CA GLY A 483 -9.27 -28.25 22.45
C GLY A 483 -8.46 -27.48 23.51
N MET A 484 -7.75 -26.40 23.10
CA MET A 484 -6.92 -25.53 23.95
C MET A 484 -7.80 -24.46 24.59
N VAL A 485 -8.57 -24.88 25.63
CA VAL A 485 -9.64 -24.03 26.18
C VAL A 485 -9.11 -22.83 26.96
N GLU A 486 -8.03 -23.00 27.73
CA GLU A 486 -7.45 -21.92 28.56
C GLU A 486 -6.85 -20.81 27.68
N GLU A 487 -6.15 -21.18 26.61
CA GLU A 487 -5.60 -20.23 25.64
C GLU A 487 -6.73 -19.47 24.92
N ALA A 488 -7.81 -20.17 24.58
CA ALA A 488 -8.98 -19.54 23.97
C ALA A 488 -9.61 -18.51 24.90
N ILE A 489 -9.78 -18.81 26.19
CA ILE A 489 -10.30 -17.88 27.19
C ILE A 489 -9.43 -16.63 27.26
N LYS A 490 -8.10 -16.79 27.29
CA LYS A 490 -7.16 -15.68 27.32
C LYS A 490 -7.33 -14.74 26.12
N GLU A 491 -7.40 -15.31 24.92
CA GLU A 491 -7.52 -14.52 23.70
C GLU A 491 -8.92 -13.88 23.52
N CYS A 492 -10.00 -14.56 23.96
CA CYS A 492 -11.32 -13.94 24.03
C CYS A 492 -11.35 -12.72 24.96
N LYS A 493 -10.75 -12.83 26.15
CA LYS A 493 -10.68 -11.72 27.12
C LYS A 493 -9.91 -10.54 26.54
N LYS A 494 -8.79 -10.77 25.85
CA LYS A 494 -8.07 -9.70 25.15
C LYS A 494 -8.94 -9.04 24.07
N ALA A 495 -9.63 -9.83 23.24
CA ALA A 495 -10.51 -9.28 22.21
C ALA A 495 -11.60 -8.38 22.82
N ILE A 496 -12.17 -8.76 23.97
CA ILE A 496 -13.18 -7.99 24.71
C ILE A 496 -12.59 -6.74 25.36
N GLU A 497 -11.37 -6.84 25.91
CA GLU A 497 -10.64 -5.69 26.46
C GLU A 497 -10.39 -4.60 25.39
N ILE A 498 -9.97 -5.02 24.21
CA ILE A 498 -9.71 -4.12 23.08
C ILE A 498 -11.02 -3.54 22.53
N ASN A 499 -12.02 -4.37 22.32
CA ASN A 499 -13.34 -3.95 21.83
C ASN A 499 -14.48 -4.59 22.67
N PRO A 500 -14.98 -3.87 23.68
CA PRO A 500 -16.05 -4.36 24.58
C PRO A 500 -17.40 -4.62 23.88
N ASP A 501 -17.59 -4.12 22.66
CA ASP A 501 -18.83 -4.31 21.90
C ASP A 501 -18.74 -5.44 20.87
N TYR A 502 -17.64 -6.20 20.86
CA TYR A 502 -17.43 -7.26 19.89
C TYR A 502 -18.15 -8.57 20.28
N ALA A 503 -19.39 -8.72 19.87
CA ALA A 503 -20.29 -9.83 20.23
C ALA A 503 -19.70 -11.23 20.00
N ILE A 504 -18.93 -11.43 18.92
CA ILE A 504 -18.33 -12.74 18.58
C ILE A 504 -17.36 -13.20 19.66
N ALA A 505 -16.60 -12.31 20.27
CA ALA A 505 -15.68 -12.66 21.34
C ALA A 505 -16.41 -13.18 22.59
N TYR A 506 -17.55 -12.58 22.94
CA TYR A 506 -18.41 -13.07 24.03
C TYR A 506 -19.00 -14.45 23.71
N SER A 507 -19.45 -14.68 22.48
CA SER A 507 -19.94 -15.99 22.04
C SER A 507 -18.86 -17.07 22.12
N ASN A 508 -17.63 -16.76 21.63
CA ASN A 508 -16.50 -17.67 21.72
C ASN A 508 -16.10 -17.96 23.18
N LEU A 509 -16.11 -16.94 24.05
CA LEU A 509 -15.84 -17.10 25.48
C LEU A 509 -16.94 -17.94 26.16
N GLY A 510 -18.21 -17.74 25.80
CA GLY A 510 -19.32 -18.57 26.26
C GLY A 510 -19.15 -20.03 25.86
N TYR A 511 -18.69 -20.30 24.62
CA TYR A 511 -18.40 -21.67 24.19
C TYR A 511 -17.20 -22.28 24.95
N ALA A 512 -16.18 -21.48 25.25
CA ALA A 512 -15.05 -21.92 26.07
C ALA A 512 -15.52 -22.30 27.50
N TYR A 513 -16.43 -21.53 28.10
CA TYR A 513 -16.99 -21.83 29.42
C TYR A 513 -17.94 -23.03 29.39
N LEU A 514 -18.69 -23.22 28.30
CA LEU A 514 -19.44 -24.47 28.10
C LEU A 514 -18.51 -25.70 28.11
N LYS A 515 -17.31 -25.63 27.52
CA LYS A 515 -16.32 -26.72 27.56
C LYS A 515 -15.76 -26.95 28.94
N LYS A 516 -15.81 -25.95 29.83
CA LYS A 516 -15.44 -26.06 31.27
C LYS A 516 -16.64 -26.41 32.17
N GLU A 517 -17.80 -26.68 31.61
CA GLU A 517 -19.05 -26.94 32.32
C GLU A 517 -19.55 -25.78 33.20
N MET A 518 -19.06 -24.58 32.99
CA MET A 518 -19.47 -23.35 33.66
C MET A 518 -20.73 -22.79 32.96
N ILE A 519 -21.87 -23.47 33.10
CA ILE A 519 -23.05 -23.25 32.29
C ILE A 519 -23.68 -21.87 32.54
N LYS A 520 -23.76 -21.42 33.78
CA LYS A 520 -24.38 -20.14 34.15
C LYS A 520 -23.61 -18.95 33.59
N GLU A 521 -22.30 -18.98 33.72
CA GLU A 521 -21.41 -17.94 33.17
C GLU A 521 -21.44 -17.93 31.64
N ALA A 522 -21.50 -19.12 31.03
CA ALA A 522 -21.64 -19.25 29.57
C ALA A 522 -22.95 -18.62 29.07
N ILE A 523 -24.08 -18.85 29.77
CA ILE A 523 -25.36 -18.24 29.45
C ILE A 523 -25.27 -16.71 29.51
N ALA A 524 -24.70 -16.16 30.59
CA ALA A 524 -24.57 -14.71 30.75
C ALA A 524 -23.74 -14.06 29.62
N LEU A 525 -22.65 -14.71 29.21
CA LEU A 525 -21.82 -14.26 28.10
C LEU A 525 -22.54 -14.33 26.75
N CYS A 526 -23.26 -15.42 26.48
CA CYS A 526 -24.01 -15.55 25.23
C CYS A 526 -25.20 -14.57 25.17
N GLN A 527 -25.86 -14.31 26.30
CA GLN A 527 -26.90 -13.26 26.40
C GLN A 527 -26.30 -11.88 26.12
N LYS A 528 -25.10 -11.58 26.63
CA LYS A 528 -24.37 -10.36 26.30
C LYS A 528 -24.06 -10.30 24.80
N ALA A 529 -23.62 -11.41 24.20
CA ALA A 529 -23.35 -11.50 22.76
C ALA A 529 -24.62 -11.18 21.93
N THR A 530 -25.77 -11.78 22.26
CA THR A 530 -27.04 -11.54 21.54
C THR A 530 -27.63 -10.15 21.80
N THR A 531 -27.32 -9.52 22.94
CA THR A 531 -27.66 -8.13 23.20
C THR A 531 -26.84 -7.16 22.34
N LEU A 532 -25.53 -7.40 22.23
CA LEU A 532 -24.63 -6.59 21.41
C LEU A 532 -24.89 -6.79 19.90
N ASN A 533 -25.16 -8.01 19.48
CA ASN A 533 -25.50 -8.35 18.10
C ASN A 533 -26.66 -9.36 18.05
N PRO A 534 -27.89 -8.88 17.93
CA PRO A 534 -29.09 -9.74 17.86
C PRO A 534 -29.17 -10.62 16.60
N VAL A 535 -28.37 -10.31 15.58
CA VAL A 535 -28.35 -11.06 14.30
C VAL A 535 -27.18 -12.05 14.21
N LEU A 536 -26.73 -12.61 15.35
CA LEU A 536 -25.64 -13.56 15.43
C LEU A 536 -26.17 -14.99 15.64
N PRO A 537 -26.38 -15.81 14.58
CA PRO A 537 -27.02 -17.12 14.69
C PRO A 537 -26.20 -18.10 15.53
N GLU A 538 -24.87 -17.99 15.57
CA GLU A 538 -23.98 -18.83 16.36
C GLU A 538 -24.21 -18.64 17.87
N ALA A 539 -24.45 -17.42 18.32
CA ALA A 539 -24.74 -17.11 19.73
C ALA A 539 -26.10 -17.65 20.15
N HIS A 540 -27.13 -17.49 19.32
CA HIS A 540 -28.46 -18.05 19.55
C HIS A 540 -28.44 -19.58 19.61
N ASN A 541 -27.74 -20.25 18.68
CA ASN A 541 -27.58 -21.69 18.72
C ASN A 541 -26.86 -22.14 19.99
N LEU A 542 -25.82 -21.42 20.43
CA LEU A 542 -25.09 -21.74 21.66
C LEU A 542 -25.96 -21.55 22.90
N LEU A 543 -26.78 -20.48 22.96
CA LEU A 543 -27.79 -20.31 24.03
C LEU A 543 -28.77 -21.47 24.08
N GLY A 544 -29.25 -21.94 22.92
CA GLY A 544 -30.09 -23.11 22.84
C GLY A 544 -29.44 -24.36 23.46
N ILE A 545 -28.17 -24.62 23.16
CA ILE A 545 -27.38 -25.73 23.75
C ILE A 545 -27.27 -25.56 25.27
N LEU A 546 -26.99 -24.36 25.74
CA LEU A 546 -26.82 -24.04 27.16
C LEU A 546 -28.11 -24.20 27.92
N PHE A 547 -29.27 -23.73 27.39
CA PHE A 547 -30.57 -23.93 27.98
C PHE A 547 -31.00 -25.39 28.01
N GLU A 548 -30.68 -26.20 26.99
CA GLU A 548 -30.87 -27.65 27.05
C GLU A 548 -30.12 -28.31 28.20
N LYS A 549 -28.92 -27.86 28.49
CA LYS A 549 -28.12 -28.37 29.61
C LYS A 549 -28.69 -27.99 31.00
N GLU A 550 -29.39 -26.86 31.07
CA GLU A 550 -30.14 -26.41 32.24
C GLU A 550 -31.59 -26.96 32.26
N GLU A 551 -31.95 -27.90 31.36
CA GLU A 551 -33.28 -28.51 31.20
C GLU A 551 -34.37 -27.46 30.82
N ARG A 552 -34.02 -26.27 30.41
CA ARG A 552 -34.90 -25.16 29.99
C ARG A 552 -35.28 -25.35 28.51
N THR A 553 -36.02 -26.41 28.24
CA THR A 553 -36.26 -26.90 26.86
C THR A 553 -37.09 -25.96 25.99
N GLU A 554 -38.00 -25.16 26.55
CA GLU A 554 -38.80 -24.15 25.83
C GLU A 554 -37.93 -23.01 25.36
N GLU A 555 -37.03 -22.51 26.21
CA GLU A 555 -36.14 -21.43 25.90
C GLU A 555 -35.07 -21.90 24.86
N ALA A 556 -34.59 -23.13 25.02
CA ALA A 556 -33.69 -23.73 24.03
C ALA A 556 -34.34 -23.78 22.63
N GLN A 557 -35.62 -24.19 22.56
CA GLN A 557 -36.36 -24.23 21.30
C GLN A 557 -36.49 -22.83 20.67
N ILE A 558 -36.79 -21.80 21.46
CA ILE A 558 -36.90 -20.41 21.00
C ILE A 558 -35.58 -19.95 20.41
N GLU A 559 -34.47 -20.21 21.07
CA GLU A 559 -33.16 -19.77 20.64
C GLU A 559 -32.67 -20.50 19.37
N TYR A 560 -32.92 -21.82 19.22
CA TYR A 560 -32.65 -22.54 17.99
C TYR A 560 -33.48 -22.01 16.82
N LEU A 561 -34.75 -21.69 17.04
CA LEU A 561 -35.62 -21.12 15.99
C LEU A 561 -35.13 -19.73 15.57
N LYS A 562 -34.69 -18.86 16.49
CA LYS A 562 -34.06 -17.58 16.17
C LYS A 562 -32.81 -17.77 15.33
N ALA A 563 -31.96 -18.75 15.68
CA ALA A 563 -30.77 -19.06 14.90
C ALA A 563 -31.12 -19.45 13.44
N LEU A 564 -32.22 -20.21 13.25
CA LEU A 564 -32.72 -20.63 11.93
C LEU A 564 -33.45 -19.49 11.17
N GLU A 565 -34.11 -18.59 11.86
CA GLU A 565 -34.69 -17.38 11.26
C GLU A 565 -33.59 -16.49 10.67
N LEU A 566 -32.46 -16.33 11.38
CA LEU A 566 -31.31 -15.55 10.95
C LEU A 566 -30.51 -16.27 9.84
N LYS A 567 -30.40 -17.59 9.92
CA LYS A 567 -29.64 -18.42 8.96
C LYS A 567 -30.41 -19.72 8.68
N PRO A 568 -31.28 -19.73 7.66
CA PRO A 568 -32.14 -20.87 7.35
C PRO A 568 -31.42 -22.20 7.05
N ASP A 569 -30.16 -22.13 6.61
CA ASP A 569 -29.32 -23.30 6.34
C ASP A 569 -28.28 -23.56 7.45
N TYR A 570 -28.58 -23.16 8.70
CA TYR A 570 -27.66 -23.39 9.80
C TYR A 570 -27.73 -24.83 10.30
N LEU A 571 -26.80 -25.66 9.79
CA LEU A 571 -26.73 -27.10 10.07
C LEU A 571 -26.80 -27.43 11.55
N GLY A 572 -26.00 -26.74 12.40
CA GLY A 572 -25.95 -26.99 13.83
C GLY A 572 -27.30 -26.77 14.53
N ALA A 573 -28.01 -25.68 14.19
CA ALA A 573 -29.30 -25.39 14.78
C ALA A 573 -30.38 -26.39 14.32
N HIS A 574 -30.37 -26.80 13.03
CA HIS A 574 -31.27 -27.86 12.56
C HIS A 574 -31.00 -29.18 13.30
N PHE A 575 -29.73 -29.58 13.46
CA PHE A 575 -29.38 -30.82 14.15
C PHE A 575 -29.82 -30.79 15.60
N ASN A 576 -29.56 -29.70 16.33
CA ASN A 576 -29.91 -29.55 17.74
C ASN A 576 -31.43 -29.49 17.93
N LEU A 577 -32.16 -28.76 17.10
CA LEU A 577 -33.62 -28.68 17.16
C LEU A 577 -34.25 -30.03 16.77
N GLY A 578 -33.66 -30.77 15.84
CA GLY A 578 -34.03 -32.16 15.54
C GLY A 578 -33.90 -33.07 16.76
N ASN A 579 -32.78 -32.98 17.49
CA ASN A 579 -32.57 -33.71 18.76
C ASN A 579 -33.59 -33.31 19.83
N LEU A 580 -33.86 -32.02 20.00
CA LEU A 580 -34.81 -31.49 20.96
C LEU A 580 -36.23 -32.00 20.68
N TYR A 581 -36.72 -31.94 19.44
CA TYR A 581 -38.00 -32.48 19.04
C TYR A 581 -38.07 -33.99 19.19
N PHE A 582 -37.01 -34.72 18.95
CA PHE A 582 -36.96 -36.16 19.20
C PHE A 582 -37.14 -36.46 20.69
N LYS A 583 -36.42 -35.77 21.59
CA LYS A 583 -36.59 -35.91 23.05
C LYS A 583 -38.02 -35.58 23.49
N LYS A 584 -38.69 -34.59 22.89
CA LYS A 584 -40.08 -34.24 23.13
C LYS A 584 -41.10 -35.19 22.50
N ASN A 585 -40.65 -36.26 21.88
CA ASN A 585 -41.46 -37.24 21.10
C ASN A 585 -42.26 -36.59 19.94
N LEU A 586 -41.80 -35.44 19.42
CA LEU A 586 -42.39 -34.76 18.30
C LEU A 586 -41.70 -35.25 16.97
N LEU A 587 -41.86 -36.56 16.73
CA LEU A 587 -41.12 -37.23 15.68
C LEU A 587 -41.31 -36.64 14.26
N PRO A 588 -42.48 -36.19 13.81
CA PRO A 588 -42.63 -35.53 12.52
C PRO A 588 -41.79 -34.24 12.39
N LYS A 589 -41.75 -33.38 13.43
CA LYS A 589 -40.95 -32.17 13.44
C LYS A 589 -39.45 -32.47 13.46
N SER A 590 -39.03 -33.45 14.25
CA SER A 590 -37.65 -33.91 14.29
C SER A 590 -37.18 -34.40 12.90
N ALA A 591 -38.00 -35.16 12.19
CA ALA A 591 -37.69 -35.67 10.84
C ALA A 591 -37.45 -34.51 9.84
N ILE A 592 -38.24 -33.45 9.90
CA ILE A 592 -38.05 -32.24 9.04
C ILE A 592 -36.64 -31.67 9.21
N HIS A 593 -36.23 -31.48 10.46
CA HIS A 593 -34.94 -30.87 10.75
C HIS A 593 -33.76 -31.79 10.42
N TYR A 594 -33.80 -33.07 10.74
CA TYR A 594 -32.74 -34.00 10.34
C TYR A 594 -32.63 -34.15 8.82
N LYS A 595 -33.77 -34.19 8.09
CA LYS A 595 -33.75 -34.18 6.61
C LYS A 595 -33.08 -32.91 6.09
N LYS A 596 -33.34 -31.76 6.69
CA LYS A 596 -32.65 -30.51 6.31
C LYS A 596 -31.14 -30.59 6.56
N VAL A 597 -30.70 -31.24 7.66
CA VAL A 597 -29.27 -31.45 7.92
C VAL A 597 -28.61 -32.25 6.78
N VAL A 598 -29.21 -33.38 6.33
CA VAL A 598 -28.62 -34.22 5.28
C VAL A 598 -28.75 -33.58 3.89
N GLU A 599 -29.73 -32.67 3.70
CA GLU A 599 -29.81 -31.82 2.50
C GLU A 599 -28.67 -30.83 2.43
N ILE A 600 -28.36 -30.15 3.56
CA ILE A 600 -27.29 -29.16 3.66
C ILE A 600 -25.90 -29.83 3.56
N ASN A 601 -25.74 -30.95 4.27
CA ASN A 601 -24.51 -31.74 4.27
C ASN A 601 -24.80 -33.23 4.09
N PRO A 602 -24.72 -33.76 2.85
CA PRO A 602 -24.96 -35.18 2.53
C PRO A 602 -24.01 -36.17 3.21
N ASP A 603 -22.91 -35.74 3.77
CA ASP A 603 -21.94 -36.57 4.45
C ASP A 603 -22.07 -36.52 5.99
N PHE A 604 -23.13 -35.88 6.51
CA PHE A 604 -23.34 -35.78 7.95
C PHE A 604 -23.96 -37.08 8.50
N ALA A 605 -23.10 -38.07 8.71
CA ALA A 605 -23.47 -39.46 9.06
C ALA A 605 -24.37 -39.56 10.33
N GLN A 606 -24.16 -38.69 11.34
CA GLN A 606 -24.95 -38.68 12.58
C GLN A 606 -26.44 -38.37 12.33
N ALA A 607 -26.75 -37.48 11.38
CA ALA A 607 -28.14 -37.18 11.04
C ALA A 607 -28.84 -38.36 10.35
N TYR A 608 -28.13 -39.09 9.51
CA TYR A 608 -28.66 -40.33 8.95
C TYR A 608 -28.95 -41.40 9.99
N ASN A 609 -28.04 -41.57 10.98
CA ASN A 609 -28.29 -42.46 12.10
C ASN A 609 -29.52 -42.04 12.90
N ASN A 610 -29.64 -40.75 13.22
CA ASN A 610 -30.79 -40.21 13.97
C ASN A 610 -32.11 -40.36 13.19
N LEU A 611 -32.09 -40.20 11.85
CA LEU A 611 -33.24 -40.48 10.97
C LEU A 611 -33.59 -41.97 11.03
N GLY A 612 -32.62 -42.85 10.98
CA GLY A 612 -32.84 -44.31 11.09
C GLY A 612 -33.54 -44.70 12.41
N VAL A 613 -33.03 -44.14 13.54
CA VAL A 613 -33.67 -44.34 14.86
C VAL A 613 -35.07 -43.74 14.88
N LEU A 614 -35.27 -42.55 14.37
CA LEU A 614 -36.58 -41.87 14.33
C LEU A 614 -37.61 -42.65 13.54
N PHE A 615 -37.30 -43.12 12.31
CA PHE A 615 -38.22 -43.90 11.47
C PHE A 615 -38.51 -45.25 12.08
N PHE A 616 -37.62 -45.86 12.84
CA PHE A 616 -37.92 -47.06 13.62
C PHE A 616 -39.02 -46.79 14.65
N TYR A 617 -38.95 -45.70 15.39
CA TYR A 617 -40.01 -45.32 16.34
C TYR A 617 -41.35 -44.96 15.63
N GLN A 618 -41.28 -44.41 14.43
CA GLN A 618 -42.45 -44.21 13.55
C GLN A 618 -43.00 -45.52 12.92
N LYS A 619 -42.40 -46.65 13.24
CA LYS A 619 -42.73 -47.97 12.68
C LYS A 619 -42.51 -48.09 11.15
N ASN A 620 -41.79 -47.16 10.53
CA ASN A 620 -41.38 -47.22 9.14
C ASN A 620 -40.02 -47.92 9.04
N TYR A 621 -40.01 -49.24 9.17
CA TYR A 621 -38.79 -50.03 9.27
C TYR A 621 -37.97 -50.06 7.95
N HIS A 622 -38.64 -49.84 6.79
CA HIS A 622 -37.93 -49.73 5.51
C HIS A 622 -37.04 -48.49 5.45
N LEU A 623 -37.61 -47.33 5.68
CA LEU A 623 -36.86 -46.08 5.74
C LEU A 623 -35.81 -46.12 6.85
N ALA A 624 -36.14 -46.66 8.03
CA ALA A 624 -35.20 -46.83 9.11
C ALA A 624 -33.95 -47.58 8.64
N TRP A 625 -34.14 -48.69 7.96
CA TRP A 625 -33.04 -49.50 7.45
C TRP A 625 -32.22 -48.80 6.38
N GLU A 626 -32.85 -48.07 5.45
CA GLU A 626 -32.18 -47.28 4.41
C GLU A 626 -31.28 -46.23 5.00
N TYR A 627 -31.77 -45.42 5.96
CA TYR A 627 -31.00 -44.40 6.62
C TYR A 627 -29.85 -44.97 7.43
N LEU A 628 -30.01 -46.06 8.16
CA LEU A 628 -28.98 -46.72 8.91
C LEU A 628 -27.85 -47.27 8.00
N LYS A 629 -28.20 -47.88 6.85
CA LYS A 629 -27.20 -48.31 5.85
C LYS A 629 -26.41 -47.09 5.32
N LYS A 630 -27.07 -45.96 5.09
CA LYS A 630 -26.37 -44.76 4.67
C LYS A 630 -25.45 -44.22 5.74
N ALA A 631 -25.87 -44.23 7.01
CA ALA A 631 -24.98 -43.84 8.14
C ALA A 631 -23.75 -44.77 8.23
N GLU A 632 -23.92 -46.08 8.07
CA GLU A 632 -22.81 -47.06 8.04
C GLU A 632 -21.85 -46.80 6.85
N SER A 633 -22.39 -46.51 5.68
CA SER A 633 -21.56 -46.18 4.51
C SER A 633 -20.74 -44.92 4.69
N LEU A 634 -21.13 -44.04 5.64
CA LEU A 634 -20.44 -42.80 6.01
C LEU A 634 -19.58 -42.98 7.29
N GLY A 635 -19.38 -44.22 7.74
CA GLY A 635 -18.45 -44.55 8.81
C GLY A 635 -19.01 -44.55 10.25
N ILE A 636 -20.35 -44.46 10.43
CA ILE A 636 -20.95 -44.67 11.77
C ILE A 636 -21.23 -46.16 12.00
N GLU A 637 -20.72 -46.68 13.10
CA GLU A 637 -21.08 -48.03 13.57
C GLU A 637 -22.46 -47.95 14.22
N VAL A 638 -23.47 -48.62 13.59
CA VAL A 638 -24.80 -48.75 14.18
C VAL A 638 -24.78 -49.86 15.22
N HIS A 639 -25.31 -49.60 16.44
CA HIS A 639 -25.34 -50.59 17.52
C HIS A 639 -25.93 -51.91 17.05
N PRO A 640 -25.21 -53.06 17.18
CA PRO A 640 -25.58 -54.34 16.59
C PRO A 640 -26.99 -54.84 16.98
N GLU A 641 -27.34 -54.68 18.27
CA GLU A 641 -28.69 -55.07 18.75
C GLU A 641 -29.80 -54.26 18.15
N PHE A 642 -29.57 -52.94 17.96
CA PHE A 642 -30.56 -52.07 17.32
C PHE A 642 -30.73 -52.44 15.86
N LYS A 643 -29.65 -52.71 15.17
CA LYS A 643 -29.63 -53.15 13.78
C LYS A 643 -30.44 -54.47 13.62
N GLN A 644 -30.24 -55.48 14.52
CA GLN A 644 -31.02 -56.72 14.53
C GLN A 644 -32.50 -56.45 14.80
N LYS A 645 -32.84 -55.56 15.75
CA LYS A 645 -34.24 -55.17 16.00
C LYS A 645 -34.92 -54.60 14.74
N VAL A 646 -34.24 -53.76 14.00
CA VAL A 646 -34.76 -53.17 12.75
C VAL A 646 -34.97 -54.28 11.73
N LEU A 647 -34.01 -55.15 11.49
CA LEU A 647 -34.09 -56.26 10.54
C LEU A 647 -35.24 -57.22 10.88
N LYS A 648 -35.34 -57.61 12.13
CA LYS A 648 -36.43 -58.51 12.59
C LYS A 648 -37.82 -57.88 12.40
N ARG A 649 -37.95 -56.57 12.56
CA ARG A 649 -39.21 -55.86 12.30
C ARG A 649 -39.47 -55.72 10.81
N LEU A 650 -38.47 -55.53 10.00
CA LEU A 650 -38.56 -55.43 8.55
C LEU A 650 -39.03 -56.76 7.94
N GLU A 651 -38.44 -57.88 8.36
CA GLU A 651 -38.81 -59.24 7.96
C GLU A 651 -40.26 -59.56 8.32
N LYS A 652 -40.67 -59.20 9.54
CA LYS A 652 -42.04 -59.40 10.00
C LYS A 652 -43.06 -58.62 9.16
N ASN A 653 -42.72 -57.37 8.72
CA ASN A 653 -43.61 -56.58 7.86
C ASN A 653 -43.61 -57.03 6.39
N ARG A 654 -42.65 -57.83 5.93
CA ARG A 654 -42.64 -58.43 4.59
C ARG A 654 -43.54 -59.67 4.46
N LYS A 655 -43.98 -60.24 5.58
CA LYS A 655 -44.82 -61.45 5.66
C LYS A 655 -46.32 -61.13 5.76
N PHE A 656 -46.68 -59.87 5.77
CA PHE A 656 -48.03 -59.33 5.66
C PHE A 656 -48.14 -58.43 4.41
#